data_8a6919bae797c6baf265fc1517ba81b5
#
_entry.id   8a6919bae797c6baf265fc1517ba81b5
#
_cell.length_a   1.000
_cell.length_b   1.000
_cell.length_c   1.000
_cell.angle_alpha   90.00
_cell.angle_beta   90.00
_cell.angle_gamma   90.00
#
_symmetry.space_group_name_H-M   'P 1'
#
loop_
_entity.id
_entity.type
_entity.pdbx_description
1 polymer ?
#
loop_
_entity_poly.entity_id
_entity_poly.type
_entity_poly.pdbx_seq_one_letter_code
_entity_poly.pdbx_strand_id
1 'polypeptide(L)'
;MKRSRWAALMLVLGMTVALLDCSGSAPLIPTPSITSIFPDSIVAGSATFVLSITGENFISSPQTVVLWNGSPRSATFNAATGQLFVTILASDITNPGTGLVSVMNPPPGGTSLSATSFAILPLVKGAPTITSLNPSSANPGTKGPFLLTVNGTGFVTGAIIRWNGTFRQPDPNTASSTVLTTDLTTNDLVAAGIASVSVDNPLPSGLVASSISVDFTIGKGSAASPQVISVNALGGPANGRSAAPAISADGRYVAFYSTAKNLVSGAASGNIFVRDTCLGAANCTPKTSAIDLAPDGSGPDRGAWEQVAISADGRFVDFSSYATNLVSDLSDSAFPPGFPNFASRLNVFVRDMCTGVNAPPGCTPHTEIITRDVNGQRAFGGLSSLSGDGRFVAFYSVAPNLVSGVGAHETYFFVRDTCAGPTATVACQAKTIPVSLDRTMDLGQGALIQPEISNSGRYLALQLWMSTEPMVAQEPTAQIFLRDMCLGADAPAACVPSTVRISVAPEGTPLKGFNGHPSLSSDARFVVFESQSADIQAGEPAATRSIFLRDTCLGPTVPDGCIPSTKLIYSQSAPSKESEAASPAISASGRFISFVSGAPVTALDASGAGSLFIYDTCFGAPVGCSPSTNPVSAPGVAAKGQGLIVDKLTPVPLSADGRFAAFYSLFAADPSIPVSGQGDVFLTVTPFK
;
A
#
# COMPACT_ATOMS: atom_id res chain seq x y z
N MET A 1 6.90 18.38 -89.36
CA MET A 1 7.61 19.54 -89.92
C MET A 1 8.50 20.16 -88.80
N LYS A 2 9.79 20.31 -89.16
CA LYS A 2 10.86 21.15 -88.46
C LYS A 2 11.09 20.93 -86.95
N ARG A 3 12.11 20.18 -86.53
CA ARG A 3 13.57 20.50 -86.52
C ARG A 3 13.91 21.84 -85.89
N SER A 4 14.61 21.80 -84.72
CA SER A 4 15.96 22.39 -84.48
C SER A 4 16.36 22.13 -83.01
N ARG A 5 17.33 21.47 -82.79
CA ARG A 5 18.75 21.51 -82.41
C ARG A 5 19.18 22.86 -81.82
N TRP A 6 19.81 22.83 -80.63
CA TRP A 6 21.04 23.53 -80.18
C TRP A 6 21.45 22.81 -78.87
N ALA A 7 22.41 22.06 -78.81
CA ALA A 7 23.88 22.24 -78.77
C ALA A 7 24.41 22.69 -77.36
N ALA A 8 25.15 21.78 -76.81
CA ALA A 8 26.04 21.71 -75.68
C ALA A 8 26.79 23.00 -75.31
N LEU A 9 26.99 23.20 -73.99
CA LEU A 9 28.24 23.75 -73.45
C LEU A 9 28.55 22.99 -72.16
N MET A 10 29.59 22.17 -72.22
CA MET A 10 30.33 21.63 -71.08
C MET A 10 31.11 22.77 -70.39
N LEU A 11 30.83 22.95 -69.10
CA LEU A 11 31.80 23.65 -68.22
C LEU A 11 32.25 22.64 -67.17
N VAL A 12 33.45 22.12 -67.39
CA VAL A 12 34.17 21.28 -66.42
C VAL A 12 34.66 22.22 -65.32
N LEU A 13 34.06 22.22 -64.19
CA LEU A 13 34.58 22.79 -62.95
C LEU A 13 35.07 21.65 -62.10
N GLY A 14 36.35 21.44 -62.05
CA GLY A 14 37.00 20.45 -61.18
C GLY A 14 36.75 20.79 -59.70
N MET A 15 35.93 20.02 -59.08
CA MET A 15 35.77 20.02 -57.64
C MET A 15 36.51 18.78 -57.10
N THR A 16 37.76 19.01 -56.66
CA THR A 16 38.52 18.03 -55.87
C THR A 16 37.74 17.76 -54.61
N VAL A 17 37.02 16.66 -54.60
CA VAL A 17 36.46 16.07 -53.36
C VAL A 17 37.67 15.54 -52.59
N ALA A 18 38.10 16.26 -51.56
CA ALA A 18 38.94 15.71 -50.53
C ALA A 18 38.12 14.64 -49.79
N LEU A 19 38.40 13.39 -50.10
CA LEU A 19 37.99 12.27 -49.25
C LEU A 19 38.74 12.47 -47.91
N LEU A 20 38.03 13.10 -46.93
CA LEU A 20 38.39 12.97 -45.53
C LEU A 20 38.15 11.50 -45.18
N ASP A 21 39.26 10.79 -45.11
CA ASP A 21 39.36 9.47 -44.53
C ASP A 21 39.02 9.60 -43.04
N CYS A 22 37.73 9.47 -42.69
CA CYS A 22 37.30 9.29 -41.31
C CYS A 22 37.57 7.85 -40.90
N SER A 23 38.81 7.43 -40.88
CA SER A 23 39.27 6.26 -40.16
C SER A 23 39.51 6.60 -38.67
N GLY A 24 38.53 7.21 -38.03
CA GLY A 24 38.43 7.17 -36.58
C GLY A 24 37.90 5.80 -36.20
N SER A 25 38.80 4.86 -35.88
CA SER A 25 38.42 3.63 -35.23
C SER A 25 37.64 4.03 -33.95
N ALA A 26 36.34 3.74 -33.91
CA ALA A 26 35.56 3.89 -32.67
C ALA A 26 36.34 3.18 -31.55
N PRO A 27 36.50 3.78 -30.39
CA PRO A 27 37.23 3.14 -29.28
C PRO A 27 36.62 1.76 -29.05
N LEU A 28 37.48 0.72 -29.15
CA LEU A 28 37.10 -0.64 -28.91
C LEU A 28 36.64 -0.75 -27.46
N ILE A 29 35.35 -0.95 -27.23
CA ILE A 29 34.82 -1.29 -25.89
C ILE A 29 35.25 -2.72 -25.60
N PRO A 30 36.11 -2.95 -24.58
CA PRO A 30 36.62 -4.26 -24.31
C PRO A 30 35.52 -5.16 -23.72
N THR A 31 35.64 -6.46 -23.96
CA THR A 31 34.77 -7.46 -23.35
C THR A 31 35.00 -7.51 -21.84
N PRO A 32 33.97 -7.43 -21.00
CA PRO A 32 34.12 -7.47 -19.55
C PRO A 32 34.54 -8.88 -19.08
N SER A 33 35.24 -8.95 -17.96
CA SER A 33 35.57 -10.22 -17.28
C SER A 33 35.23 -10.13 -15.80
N ILE A 34 34.73 -11.21 -15.20
CA ILE A 34 34.44 -11.31 -13.77
C ILE A 34 35.58 -12.08 -13.11
N THR A 35 36.20 -11.49 -12.09
CA THR A 35 37.25 -12.12 -11.29
C THR A 35 36.68 -12.77 -10.03
N SER A 36 35.73 -12.08 -9.39
CA SER A 36 35.04 -12.58 -8.20
C SER A 36 33.69 -11.90 -8.00
N ILE A 37 32.82 -12.56 -7.24
CA ILE A 37 31.54 -12.03 -6.78
C ILE A 37 31.46 -12.14 -5.25
N PHE A 38 30.74 -11.21 -4.61
CA PHE A 38 30.57 -11.24 -3.16
C PHE A 38 29.20 -10.69 -2.74
N PRO A 39 28.43 -11.40 -1.89
CA PRO A 39 28.72 -12.77 -1.43
C PRO A 39 28.74 -13.76 -2.60
N ASP A 40 29.34 -14.95 -2.43
CA ASP A 40 29.37 -16.02 -3.41
C ASP A 40 28.26 -17.05 -3.22
N SER A 41 27.56 -16.95 -2.10
CA SER A 41 26.48 -17.85 -1.72
C SER A 41 25.47 -17.20 -0.77
N ILE A 42 24.24 -17.72 -0.75
CA ILE A 42 23.18 -17.33 0.17
C ILE A 42 22.22 -18.50 0.40
N VAL A 43 21.49 -18.51 1.54
CA VAL A 43 20.46 -19.54 1.80
C VAL A 43 19.19 -19.22 0.99
N ALA A 44 18.58 -20.25 0.40
CA ALA A 44 17.32 -20.14 -0.33
C ALA A 44 16.21 -19.54 0.55
N GLY A 45 15.41 -18.64 -0.03
CA GLY A 45 14.36 -17.91 0.69
C GLY A 45 14.87 -16.71 1.51
N SER A 46 16.15 -16.36 1.41
CA SER A 46 16.71 -15.15 2.01
C SER A 46 16.12 -13.87 1.38
N ALA A 47 16.26 -12.74 2.09
CA ALA A 47 15.86 -11.44 1.61
C ALA A 47 16.68 -10.97 0.39
N THR A 48 16.19 -9.92 -0.27
CA THR A 48 16.90 -9.19 -1.34
C THR A 48 18.27 -8.73 -0.84
N PHE A 49 19.30 -8.85 -1.65
CA PHE A 49 20.67 -8.46 -1.27
C PHE A 49 21.41 -7.78 -2.43
N VAL A 50 22.50 -7.09 -2.10
CA VAL A 50 23.39 -6.49 -3.10
C VAL A 50 24.57 -7.41 -3.36
N LEU A 51 24.73 -7.80 -4.63
CA LEU A 51 25.86 -8.55 -5.12
C LEU A 51 26.93 -7.60 -5.63
N SER A 52 28.13 -7.67 -5.07
CA SER A 52 29.33 -6.96 -5.55
C SER A 52 30.07 -7.82 -6.54
N ILE A 53 30.43 -7.26 -7.70
CA ILE A 53 31.16 -7.94 -8.77
C ILE A 53 32.48 -7.23 -9.01
N THR A 54 33.56 -7.95 -8.83
CA THR A 54 34.93 -7.49 -9.13
C THR A 54 35.39 -8.10 -10.43
N GLY A 55 36.03 -7.29 -11.26
CA GLY A 55 36.49 -7.77 -12.57
C GLY A 55 37.21 -6.66 -13.36
N GLU A 56 37.41 -6.88 -14.63
CA GLU A 56 38.09 -5.97 -15.53
C GLU A 56 37.16 -5.54 -16.67
N ASN A 57 37.52 -4.39 -17.27
CA ASN A 57 36.84 -3.84 -18.42
C ASN A 57 35.34 -3.46 -18.17
N PHE A 58 34.96 -3.21 -16.93
CA PHE A 58 33.65 -2.62 -16.64
C PHE A 58 33.67 -1.14 -17.02
N ILE A 59 32.63 -0.69 -17.68
CA ILE A 59 32.52 0.72 -18.07
C ILE A 59 31.46 1.44 -17.25
N SER A 60 31.71 2.69 -16.92
CA SER A 60 30.75 3.55 -16.25
C SER A 60 29.70 4.04 -17.25
N SER A 61 28.70 3.23 -17.49
CA SER A 61 27.61 3.54 -18.41
C SER A 61 26.31 2.99 -17.87
N PRO A 62 25.19 3.70 -17.98
CA PRO A 62 23.89 3.16 -17.63
C PRO A 62 23.48 1.95 -18.48
N GLN A 63 24.17 1.69 -19.58
CA GLN A 63 23.93 0.54 -20.47
C GLN A 63 24.75 -0.70 -20.09
N THR A 64 25.70 -0.62 -19.14
CA THR A 64 26.33 -1.81 -18.56
C THR A 64 25.35 -2.48 -17.63
N VAL A 65 25.04 -3.74 -17.90
CA VAL A 65 24.07 -4.52 -17.12
C VAL A 65 24.71 -5.81 -16.61
N VAL A 66 24.25 -6.27 -15.47
CA VAL A 66 24.54 -7.60 -14.96
C VAL A 66 23.43 -8.54 -15.41
N LEU A 67 23.77 -9.70 -15.90
CA LEU A 67 22.81 -10.75 -16.26
C LEU A 67 22.77 -11.78 -15.12
N TRP A 68 21.59 -11.97 -14.53
CA TRP A 68 21.31 -13.04 -13.60
C TRP A 68 20.49 -14.13 -14.31
N ASN A 69 21.06 -15.31 -14.46
CA ASN A 69 20.49 -16.38 -15.28
C ASN A 69 20.06 -15.91 -16.68
N GLY A 70 20.87 -15.02 -17.28
CA GLY A 70 20.59 -14.41 -18.60
C GLY A 70 19.61 -13.25 -18.59
N SER A 71 18.94 -12.97 -17.47
CA SER A 71 18.00 -11.84 -17.32
C SER A 71 18.74 -10.57 -16.90
N PRO A 72 18.56 -9.43 -17.61
CA PRO A 72 19.25 -8.20 -17.30
C PRO A 72 18.82 -7.57 -15.97
N ARG A 73 19.79 -7.07 -15.22
CA ARG A 73 19.63 -6.28 -13.99
C ARG A 73 20.45 -5.01 -14.10
N SER A 74 19.87 -3.88 -13.71
CA SER A 74 20.61 -2.62 -13.62
C SER A 74 21.71 -2.71 -12.58
N ALA A 75 22.91 -2.27 -12.92
CA ALA A 75 24.06 -2.28 -12.03
C ALA A 75 24.60 -0.86 -11.84
N THR A 76 25.14 -0.59 -10.66
CA THR A 76 25.83 0.66 -10.33
C THR A 76 27.33 0.43 -10.37
N PHE A 77 28.06 1.24 -11.14
CA PHE A 77 29.51 1.19 -11.20
C PHE A 77 30.12 2.12 -10.14
N ASN A 78 30.99 1.58 -9.31
CA ASN A 78 31.77 2.36 -8.35
C ASN A 78 33.14 2.72 -8.95
N ALA A 79 33.31 3.97 -9.34
CA ALA A 79 34.54 4.44 -9.96
C ALA A 79 35.77 4.40 -9.03
N ALA A 80 35.59 4.43 -7.71
CA ALA A 80 36.69 4.38 -6.75
C ALA A 80 37.24 2.96 -6.56
N THR A 81 36.44 1.92 -6.71
CA THR A 81 36.83 0.52 -6.52
C THR A 81 36.85 -0.29 -7.81
N GLY A 82 36.29 0.24 -8.90
CA GLY A 82 36.16 -0.49 -10.17
C GLY A 82 35.13 -1.61 -10.14
N GLN A 83 34.25 -1.67 -9.13
CA GLN A 83 33.29 -2.74 -8.93
C GLN A 83 31.90 -2.38 -9.45
N LEU A 84 31.13 -3.40 -9.84
CA LEU A 84 29.71 -3.30 -10.09
C LEU A 84 28.91 -3.79 -8.89
N PHE A 85 27.85 -3.10 -8.55
CA PHE A 85 26.88 -3.49 -7.54
C PHE A 85 25.53 -3.71 -8.19
N VAL A 86 24.91 -4.86 -7.93
CA VAL A 86 23.60 -5.23 -8.48
C VAL A 86 22.70 -5.80 -7.39
N THR A 87 21.45 -5.40 -7.39
CA THR A 87 20.44 -5.95 -6.48
C THR A 87 19.91 -7.28 -7.02
N ILE A 88 20.05 -8.34 -6.23
CA ILE A 88 19.45 -9.66 -6.46
C ILE A 88 18.21 -9.76 -5.58
N LEU A 89 17.07 -10.00 -6.19
CA LEU A 89 15.78 -10.01 -5.50
C LEU A 89 15.59 -11.33 -4.74
N ALA A 90 14.80 -11.31 -3.67
CA ALA A 90 14.40 -12.51 -2.94
C ALA A 90 13.75 -13.56 -3.84
N SER A 91 13.00 -13.11 -4.87
CA SER A 91 12.42 -14.00 -5.90
C SER A 91 13.44 -14.75 -6.74
N ASP A 92 14.65 -14.24 -6.89
CA ASP A 92 15.71 -14.86 -7.68
C ASP A 92 16.38 -16.04 -6.95
N ILE A 93 16.16 -16.15 -5.64
CA ILE A 93 16.83 -17.10 -4.72
C ILE A 93 15.86 -17.91 -3.85
N THR A 94 14.62 -18.11 -4.32
CA THR A 94 13.59 -18.84 -3.56
C THR A 94 13.89 -20.33 -3.36
N ASN A 95 14.58 -20.96 -4.32
CA ASN A 95 14.88 -22.39 -4.30
C ASN A 95 16.39 -22.62 -4.30
N PRO A 96 16.88 -23.70 -3.61
CA PRO A 96 18.28 -24.09 -3.69
C PRO A 96 18.71 -24.39 -5.13
N GLY A 97 19.94 -24.00 -5.47
CA GLY A 97 20.46 -24.18 -6.82
C GLY A 97 21.71 -23.35 -7.11
N THR A 98 21.90 -23.01 -8.37
CA THR A 98 23.02 -22.16 -8.82
C THR A 98 22.47 -21.04 -9.68
N GLY A 99 22.76 -19.80 -9.31
CA GLY A 99 22.60 -18.62 -10.14
C GLY A 99 23.83 -18.42 -11.04
N LEU A 100 23.63 -18.00 -12.27
CA LEU A 100 24.70 -17.66 -13.21
C LEU A 100 24.79 -16.13 -13.37
N VAL A 101 25.96 -15.57 -13.08
CA VAL A 101 26.24 -14.13 -13.14
C VAL A 101 27.16 -13.83 -14.30
N SER A 102 26.76 -12.93 -15.19
CA SER A 102 27.62 -12.41 -16.25
C SER A 102 27.42 -10.89 -16.38
N VAL A 103 28.36 -10.19 -17.00
CA VAL A 103 28.33 -8.74 -17.22
C VAL A 103 28.30 -8.46 -18.71
N MET A 104 27.46 -7.53 -19.12
CA MET A 104 27.38 -7.08 -20.52
C MET A 104 27.64 -5.58 -20.59
N ASN A 105 28.67 -5.22 -21.34
CA ASN A 105 28.92 -3.85 -21.76
C ASN A 105 28.06 -3.50 -22.99
N PRO A 106 27.72 -2.23 -23.21
CA PRO A 106 27.01 -1.82 -24.43
C PRO A 106 27.80 -2.20 -25.68
N PRO A 107 27.14 -2.42 -26.82
CA PRO A 107 27.81 -2.71 -28.08
C PRO A 107 28.88 -1.66 -28.44
N PRO A 108 30.09 -2.08 -28.93
CA PRO A 108 30.48 -3.43 -29.35
C PRO A 108 31.10 -4.31 -28.24
N GLY A 109 31.11 -3.90 -26.97
CA GLY A 109 31.82 -4.58 -25.87
C GLY A 109 31.38 -6.01 -25.53
N GLY A 110 30.10 -6.33 -25.74
CA GLY A 110 29.59 -7.71 -25.54
C GLY A 110 29.49 -8.16 -24.09
N THR A 111 29.19 -9.46 -23.92
CA THR A 111 29.02 -10.14 -22.62
C THR A 111 30.32 -10.82 -22.20
N SER A 112 30.54 -10.95 -20.89
CA SER A 112 31.66 -11.73 -20.33
C SER A 112 31.70 -13.15 -20.89
N LEU A 113 32.91 -13.62 -21.23
CA LEU A 113 33.13 -14.91 -21.90
C LEU A 113 32.68 -16.12 -21.07
N SER A 114 32.68 -15.99 -19.76
CA SER A 114 32.19 -17.01 -18.83
C SER A 114 31.25 -16.40 -17.80
N ALA A 115 30.20 -17.12 -17.42
CA ALA A 115 29.38 -16.77 -16.29
C ALA A 115 30.03 -17.31 -15.00
N THR A 116 29.94 -16.52 -13.92
CA THR A 116 30.39 -16.93 -12.59
C THR A 116 29.23 -17.55 -11.84
N SER A 117 29.45 -18.69 -11.19
CA SER A 117 28.44 -19.39 -10.41
C SER A 117 28.24 -18.74 -9.05
N PHE A 118 26.98 -18.56 -8.68
CA PHE A 118 26.54 -18.14 -7.36
C PHE A 118 25.76 -19.27 -6.70
N ALA A 119 26.13 -19.70 -5.48
CA ALA A 119 25.46 -20.82 -4.82
C ALA A 119 24.22 -20.37 -4.03
N ILE A 120 23.06 -21.00 -4.28
CA ILE A 120 21.84 -20.83 -3.49
C ILE A 120 21.70 -22.10 -2.64
N LEU A 121 22.02 -21.99 -1.35
CA LEU A 121 22.15 -23.12 -0.42
C LEU A 121 20.78 -23.54 0.15
N PRO A 122 20.55 -24.83 0.41
CA PRO A 122 19.35 -25.27 1.11
C PRO A 122 19.37 -24.82 2.59
N LEU A 123 18.17 -24.52 3.14
CA LEU A 123 18.02 -24.30 4.57
C LEU A 123 18.21 -25.62 5.34
N VAL A 124 19.19 -25.68 6.22
CA VAL A 124 19.52 -26.89 7.00
C VAL A 124 18.56 -27.00 8.20
N LYS A 125 18.06 -28.24 8.45
CA LYS A 125 17.22 -28.50 9.65
C LYS A 125 17.97 -28.13 10.92
N GLY A 126 17.37 -27.27 11.76
CA GLY A 126 18.01 -26.74 12.98
C GLY A 126 18.82 -25.46 12.75
N ALA A 127 18.68 -24.83 11.58
CA ALA A 127 19.24 -23.50 11.36
C ALA A 127 18.62 -22.48 12.34
N PRO A 128 19.41 -21.47 12.79
CA PRO A 128 18.90 -20.41 13.63
C PRO A 128 17.85 -19.57 12.88
N THR A 129 16.97 -18.90 13.61
CA THR A 129 15.98 -17.99 13.04
C THR A 129 16.22 -16.60 13.58
N ILE A 130 16.24 -15.58 12.70
CA ILE A 130 16.24 -14.18 13.10
C ILE A 130 14.78 -13.71 13.15
N THR A 131 14.37 -13.14 14.28
CA THR A 131 13.02 -12.59 14.46
C THR A 131 12.99 -11.06 14.31
N SER A 132 14.06 -10.37 14.70
CA SER A 132 14.19 -8.92 14.51
C SER A 132 15.64 -8.44 14.63
N LEU A 133 15.89 -7.25 14.08
CA LEU A 133 17.11 -6.46 14.26
C LEU A 133 16.79 -5.23 15.08
N ASN A 134 17.65 -4.85 16.03
CA ASN A 134 17.49 -3.63 16.82
C ASN A 134 18.83 -2.88 16.95
N PRO A 135 18.93 -1.65 16.43
CA PRO A 135 17.97 -1.06 15.50
C PRO A 135 17.97 -1.80 14.15
N SER A 136 16.89 -1.67 13.38
CA SER A 136 16.77 -2.27 12.04
C SER A 136 17.30 -1.37 10.91
N SER A 137 17.75 -0.15 11.28
CA SER A 137 18.30 0.82 10.32
C SER A 137 19.29 1.77 10.99
N ALA A 138 20.14 2.43 10.16
CA ALA A 138 21.03 3.49 10.57
C ALA A 138 21.15 4.55 9.45
N ASN A 139 21.49 5.79 9.79
CA ASN A 139 21.76 6.82 8.78
C ASN A 139 23.10 6.56 8.05
N PRO A 140 23.23 6.87 6.74
CA PRO A 140 24.51 6.83 6.06
C PRO A 140 25.53 7.75 6.76
N GLY A 141 26.76 7.28 6.86
CA GLY A 141 27.82 8.02 7.53
C GLY A 141 27.72 8.03 9.06
N THR A 142 26.82 7.23 9.66
CA THR A 142 26.79 7.02 11.12
C THR A 142 28.18 6.57 11.59
N LYS A 143 28.76 7.29 12.54
CA LYS A 143 30.08 6.95 13.07
C LYS A 143 29.97 5.76 14.00
N GLY A 144 30.83 4.77 13.83
CA GLY A 144 30.91 3.60 14.72
C GLY A 144 31.68 3.89 16.00
N PRO A 145 31.61 2.97 16.99
CA PRO A 145 30.86 1.71 16.94
C PRO A 145 29.34 1.91 17.01
N PHE A 146 28.59 1.18 16.19
CA PHE A 146 27.14 1.20 16.17
C PHE A 146 26.63 -0.18 16.58
N LEU A 147 26.02 -0.30 17.75
CA LEU A 147 25.58 -1.57 18.28
C LEU A 147 24.37 -2.12 17.52
N LEU A 148 24.53 -3.28 16.91
CA LEU A 148 23.44 -4.07 16.31
C LEU A 148 23.09 -5.23 17.22
N THR A 149 21.82 -5.34 17.60
CA THR A 149 21.23 -6.49 18.30
C THR A 149 20.45 -7.34 17.31
N VAL A 150 20.79 -8.62 17.22
CA VAL A 150 20.07 -9.61 16.43
C VAL A 150 19.26 -10.48 17.39
N ASN A 151 17.95 -10.38 17.34
CA ASN A 151 17.04 -11.21 18.11
C ASN A 151 16.60 -12.42 17.28
N GLY A 152 16.42 -13.58 17.92
CA GLY A 152 16.07 -14.78 17.20
C GLY A 152 15.86 -15.99 18.09
N THR A 153 15.99 -17.17 17.50
CA THR A 153 15.92 -18.44 18.23
C THR A 153 16.94 -19.44 17.70
N GLY A 154 17.35 -20.38 18.52
CA GLY A 154 18.24 -21.45 18.14
C GLY A 154 19.69 -21.04 17.93
N PHE A 155 20.14 -19.89 18.43
CA PHE A 155 21.54 -19.51 18.43
C PHE A 155 22.32 -20.41 19.40
N VAL A 156 23.48 -20.88 18.98
CA VAL A 156 24.34 -21.77 19.78
C VAL A 156 25.67 -21.08 20.13
N THR A 157 26.38 -21.62 21.08
CA THR A 157 27.73 -21.14 21.41
C THR A 157 28.62 -21.17 20.18
N GLY A 158 29.27 -20.04 19.86
CA GLY A 158 30.08 -19.89 18.66
C GLY A 158 29.29 -19.43 17.41
N ALA A 159 28.01 -19.11 17.54
CA ALA A 159 27.24 -18.49 16.46
C ALA A 159 27.91 -17.18 16.01
N ILE A 160 27.84 -16.89 14.71
CA ILE A 160 28.48 -15.76 14.06
C ILE A 160 27.42 -14.97 13.29
N ILE A 161 27.44 -13.64 13.38
CA ILE A 161 26.62 -12.75 12.56
C ILE A 161 27.33 -12.53 11.21
N ARG A 162 26.60 -12.60 10.10
CA ARG A 162 27.06 -12.15 8.79
C ARG A 162 26.40 -10.81 8.43
N TRP A 163 27.24 -9.85 8.11
CA TRP A 163 26.85 -8.55 7.57
C TRP A 163 27.27 -8.48 6.10
N ASN A 164 26.31 -8.45 5.18
CA ASN A 164 26.58 -8.57 3.72
C ASN A 164 27.52 -9.73 3.40
N GLY A 165 27.33 -10.90 4.07
CA GLY A 165 28.22 -12.06 3.95
C GLY A 165 29.52 -11.99 4.74
N THR A 166 29.96 -10.83 5.23
CA THR A 166 31.17 -10.67 6.05
C THR A 166 30.93 -11.08 7.49
N PHE A 167 31.83 -11.85 8.07
CA PHE A 167 31.75 -12.30 9.46
C PHE A 167 31.88 -11.13 10.44
N ARG A 168 30.98 -11.13 11.44
CA ARG A 168 31.03 -10.27 12.61
C ARG A 168 30.94 -11.14 13.85
N GLN A 169 31.95 -11.06 14.69
CA GLN A 169 31.95 -11.79 15.95
C GLN A 169 30.96 -11.14 16.93
N PRO A 170 29.97 -11.88 17.46
CA PRO A 170 29.10 -11.37 18.50
C PRO A 170 29.89 -11.08 19.79
N ASP A 171 29.41 -10.10 20.58
CA ASP A 171 29.94 -9.85 21.91
C ASP A 171 29.62 -11.06 22.82
N PRO A 172 30.65 -11.76 23.33
CA PRO A 172 30.44 -12.95 24.15
C PRO A 172 29.71 -12.70 25.46
N ASN A 173 29.71 -11.43 25.99
CA ASN A 173 29.04 -11.07 27.23
C ASN A 173 27.51 -10.92 27.07
N THR A 174 27.03 -10.71 25.85
CA THR A 174 25.61 -10.52 25.57
C THR A 174 25.00 -11.68 24.79
N ALA A 175 25.84 -12.58 24.23
CA ALA A 175 25.40 -13.70 23.42
C ALA A 175 24.56 -14.72 24.21
N SER A 176 23.39 -15.05 23.71
CA SER A 176 22.49 -16.06 24.25
C SER A 176 21.86 -16.89 23.14
N SER A 177 21.01 -17.85 23.49
CA SER A 177 20.27 -18.65 22.49
C SER A 177 19.21 -17.87 21.72
N THR A 178 18.96 -16.61 22.11
CA THR A 178 17.93 -15.75 21.52
C THR A 178 18.41 -14.36 21.15
N VAL A 179 19.60 -13.95 21.59
CA VAL A 179 20.16 -12.61 21.35
C VAL A 179 21.64 -12.72 21.00
N LEU A 180 22.05 -12.02 19.95
CA LEU A 180 23.45 -11.77 19.62
C LEU A 180 23.62 -10.27 19.38
N THR A 181 24.74 -9.69 19.84
CA THR A 181 25.08 -8.28 19.56
C THR A 181 26.43 -8.19 18.87
N THR A 182 26.59 -7.19 18.02
CA THR A 182 27.87 -6.87 17.37
C THR A 182 27.96 -5.39 17.05
N ASP A 183 29.16 -4.84 17.01
CA ASP A 183 29.40 -3.47 16.58
C ASP A 183 29.59 -3.40 15.06
N LEU A 184 28.83 -2.53 14.42
CA LEU A 184 29.04 -2.13 13.05
C LEU A 184 30.01 -0.95 13.01
N THR A 185 30.89 -0.95 12.02
CA THR A 185 31.88 0.09 11.80
C THR A 185 31.28 1.24 10.99
N THR A 186 31.96 2.39 10.95
CA THR A 186 31.61 3.50 10.05
C THR A 186 31.57 3.05 8.59
N ASN A 187 32.47 2.14 8.17
CA ASN A 187 32.49 1.62 6.79
C ASN A 187 31.29 0.75 6.46
N ASP A 188 30.72 0.04 7.44
CA ASP A 188 29.50 -0.75 7.25
C ASP A 188 28.28 0.14 6.93
N LEU A 189 28.32 1.40 7.37
CA LEU A 189 27.22 2.35 7.32
C LEU A 189 27.52 3.56 6.41
N VAL A 190 28.58 3.52 5.59
CA VAL A 190 29.03 4.69 4.80
C VAL A 190 28.07 5.04 3.67
N ALA A 191 27.53 4.06 2.98
CA ALA A 191 26.68 4.25 1.80
C ALA A 191 25.23 3.85 2.12
N ALA A 192 24.27 4.65 1.62
CA ALA A 192 22.86 4.29 1.67
C ALA A 192 22.61 2.99 0.89
N GLY A 193 21.76 2.13 1.43
CA GLY A 193 21.43 0.84 0.80
C GLY A 193 20.80 -0.14 1.79
N ILE A 194 20.68 -1.38 1.37
CA ILE A 194 20.21 -2.49 2.19
C ILE A 194 21.41 -3.40 2.48
N ALA A 195 21.63 -3.71 3.75
CA ALA A 195 22.59 -4.72 4.17
C ALA A 195 21.86 -6.00 4.57
N SER A 196 22.36 -7.14 4.10
CA SER A 196 21.83 -8.46 4.44
C SER A 196 22.46 -8.94 5.74
N VAL A 197 21.61 -9.33 6.72
CA VAL A 197 22.06 -9.87 8.02
C VAL A 197 21.60 -11.31 8.17
N SER A 198 22.52 -12.24 8.42
CA SER A 198 22.21 -13.64 8.75
C SER A 198 23.05 -14.12 9.93
N VAL A 199 22.68 -15.26 10.51
CA VAL A 199 23.41 -15.91 11.61
C VAL A 199 23.81 -17.31 11.20
N ASP A 200 25.07 -17.64 11.40
CA ASP A 200 25.62 -18.98 11.20
C ASP A 200 25.86 -19.66 12.56
N ASN A 201 25.26 -20.82 12.75
CA ASN A 201 25.60 -21.73 13.84
C ASN A 201 26.67 -22.72 13.37
N PRO A 202 27.78 -22.89 14.10
CA PRO A 202 28.75 -23.94 13.79
C PRO A 202 28.14 -25.33 14.04
N LEU A 203 28.40 -26.25 13.12
CA LEU A 203 28.02 -27.67 13.24
C LEU A 203 29.23 -28.54 13.62
N PRO A 204 29.04 -29.68 14.33
CA PRO A 204 30.12 -30.58 14.67
C PRO A 204 30.89 -31.12 13.47
N SER A 205 30.30 -31.13 12.28
CA SER A 205 30.93 -31.51 11.02
C SER A 205 31.90 -30.49 10.43
N GLY A 206 32.07 -29.33 11.06
CA GLY A 206 32.82 -28.19 10.51
C GLY A 206 32.06 -27.39 9.48
N LEU A 207 30.83 -27.77 9.17
CA LEU A 207 29.89 -27.00 8.34
C LEU A 207 29.16 -25.94 9.21
N VAL A 208 28.35 -25.10 8.59
CA VAL A 208 27.52 -24.12 9.29
C VAL A 208 26.04 -24.32 8.95
N ALA A 209 25.17 -24.07 9.91
CA ALA A 209 23.72 -23.96 9.69
C ALA A 209 23.36 -22.48 9.70
N SER A 210 23.07 -21.91 8.54
CA SER A 210 22.77 -20.47 8.37
C SER A 210 21.29 -20.19 8.47
N SER A 211 20.93 -19.06 9.12
CA SER A 211 19.56 -18.53 9.08
C SER A 211 19.22 -18.01 7.68
N ILE A 212 17.93 -17.81 7.41
CA ILE A 212 17.48 -16.89 6.36
C ILE A 212 17.99 -15.50 6.73
N SER A 213 18.45 -14.74 5.73
CA SER A 213 18.90 -13.36 5.96
C SER A 213 17.71 -12.41 6.07
N VAL A 214 17.89 -11.36 6.87
CA VAL A 214 16.95 -10.23 7.01
C VAL A 214 17.64 -8.94 6.64
N ASP A 215 16.85 -7.96 6.23
CA ASP A 215 17.32 -6.66 5.77
C ASP A 215 17.63 -5.72 6.92
N PHE A 216 18.76 -5.02 6.83
CA PHE A 216 19.09 -3.83 7.61
C PHE A 216 19.21 -2.63 6.66
N THR A 217 18.49 -1.53 6.94
CA THR A 217 18.50 -0.37 6.04
C THR A 217 19.56 0.64 6.46
N ILE A 218 20.47 0.99 5.55
CA ILE A 218 21.42 2.09 5.73
C ILE A 218 20.88 3.30 4.98
N GLY A 219 20.42 4.25 5.71
CA GLY A 219 19.79 5.47 5.21
C GLY A 219 18.64 5.82 6.13
N LYS A 220 18.29 7.09 6.23
CA LYS A 220 16.88 7.41 6.41
C LYS A 220 16.23 6.65 5.28
N GLY A 221 15.35 5.70 5.59
CA GLY A 221 14.67 4.98 4.55
C GLY A 221 14.21 5.99 3.53
N SER A 222 14.95 6.14 2.45
CA SER A 222 14.47 6.82 1.28
C SER A 222 13.29 5.94 0.93
N ALA A 223 12.10 6.43 1.25
CA ALA A 223 10.89 5.77 0.81
C ALA A 223 11.17 5.47 -0.66
N ALA A 224 11.19 4.20 -1.03
CA ALA A 224 11.41 3.83 -2.42
C ALA A 224 10.47 4.73 -3.21
N SER A 225 10.97 5.38 -4.25
CA SER A 225 10.16 6.34 -5.01
C SER A 225 8.80 5.71 -5.27
N PRO A 226 7.68 6.40 -4.96
CA PRO A 226 6.36 5.79 -5.06
C PRO A 226 6.16 5.17 -6.44
N GLN A 227 5.74 3.92 -6.46
CA GLN A 227 5.47 3.20 -7.71
C GLN A 227 4.11 3.62 -8.26
N VAL A 228 4.03 4.00 -9.53
CA VAL A 228 2.73 4.19 -10.19
C VAL A 228 2.03 2.85 -10.34
N ILE A 229 0.82 2.76 -9.84
CA ILE A 229 -0.04 1.56 -9.90
C ILE A 229 -0.96 1.61 -11.11
N SER A 230 -1.47 2.80 -11.45
CA SER A 230 -2.35 3.04 -12.60
C SER A 230 -1.57 3.07 -13.92
N VAL A 231 -0.93 1.94 -14.26
CA VAL A 231 -0.15 1.78 -15.50
C VAL A 231 -0.85 0.84 -16.47
N ASN A 232 -0.65 1.08 -17.77
CA ASN A 232 -1.11 0.17 -18.82
C ASN A 232 -0.31 -1.14 -18.86
N ALA A 233 -0.71 -2.09 -19.71
CA ALA A 233 -0.08 -3.41 -19.82
C ALA A 233 1.42 -3.37 -20.20
N LEU A 234 1.89 -2.26 -20.77
CA LEU A 234 3.29 -2.03 -21.15
C LEU A 234 4.07 -1.25 -20.09
N GLY A 235 3.46 -0.94 -18.94
CA GLY A 235 4.07 -0.13 -17.88
C GLY A 235 4.05 1.38 -18.12
N GLY A 236 3.44 1.84 -19.21
CA GLY A 236 3.29 3.26 -19.51
C GLY A 236 2.12 3.91 -18.73
N PRO A 237 1.98 5.24 -18.77
CA PRO A 237 0.98 5.97 -18.00
C PRO A 237 -0.45 5.64 -18.45
N ALA A 238 -1.38 5.79 -17.51
CA ALA A 238 -2.81 5.83 -17.81
C ALA A 238 -3.14 7.01 -18.73
N ASN A 239 -4.18 6.87 -19.57
CA ASN A 239 -4.66 7.97 -20.40
C ASN A 239 -5.92 8.64 -19.85
N GLY A 240 -6.17 8.50 -18.56
CA GLY A 240 -7.27 9.10 -17.82
C GLY A 240 -6.97 9.10 -16.32
N ARG A 241 -7.82 9.80 -15.54
CA ARG A 241 -7.69 9.91 -14.09
C ARG A 241 -7.87 8.55 -13.41
N SER A 242 -7.03 8.27 -12.43
CA SER A 242 -7.13 7.10 -11.53
C SER A 242 -7.13 7.58 -10.08
N ALA A 243 -8.01 7.04 -9.24
CA ALA A 243 -8.24 7.56 -7.88
C ALA A 243 -8.83 6.49 -6.95
N ALA A 244 -9.14 6.88 -5.70
CA ALA A 244 -9.78 6.07 -4.67
C ALA A 244 -9.11 4.69 -4.48
N PRO A 245 -7.82 4.64 -4.15
CA PRO A 245 -7.14 3.36 -3.95
C PRO A 245 -7.60 2.65 -2.68
N ALA A 246 -7.61 1.30 -2.74
CA ALA A 246 -7.70 0.41 -1.59
C ALA A 246 -6.59 -0.66 -1.71
N ILE A 247 -6.07 -1.14 -0.58
CA ILE A 247 -4.90 -2.02 -0.55
C ILE A 247 -5.17 -3.27 0.29
N SER A 248 -4.69 -4.44 -0.16
CA SER A 248 -4.74 -5.68 0.62
C SER A 248 -3.81 -5.64 1.84
N ALA A 249 -4.04 -6.51 2.80
CA ALA A 249 -3.29 -6.55 4.06
C ALA A 249 -1.78 -6.73 3.87
N ASP A 250 -1.36 -7.46 2.85
CA ASP A 250 0.03 -7.71 2.50
C ASP A 250 0.64 -6.64 1.56
N GLY A 251 -0.17 -5.67 1.10
CA GLY A 251 0.24 -4.64 0.15
C GLY A 251 0.32 -5.08 -1.30
N ARG A 252 0.03 -6.36 -1.61
CA ARG A 252 0.19 -6.92 -2.94
C ARG A 252 -0.85 -6.45 -3.94
N TYR A 253 -2.12 -6.41 -3.53
CA TYR A 253 -3.22 -6.03 -4.41
C TYR A 253 -3.67 -4.60 -4.11
N VAL A 254 -3.74 -3.78 -5.16
CA VAL A 254 -4.27 -2.42 -5.09
C VAL A 254 -5.47 -2.31 -6.01
N ALA A 255 -6.65 -2.11 -5.43
CA ALA A 255 -7.87 -1.79 -6.15
C ALA A 255 -7.98 -0.28 -6.33
N PHE A 256 -8.53 0.18 -7.45
CA PHE A 256 -8.71 1.61 -7.71
C PHE A 256 -9.77 1.87 -8.79
N TYR A 257 -10.33 3.06 -8.76
CA TYR A 257 -11.17 3.60 -9.82
C TYR A 257 -10.33 4.26 -10.90
N SER A 258 -10.72 4.15 -12.18
CA SER A 258 -10.08 4.90 -13.26
C SER A 258 -11.01 5.18 -14.42
N THR A 259 -10.83 6.35 -15.05
CA THR A 259 -11.45 6.73 -16.32
C THR A 259 -10.58 6.39 -17.54
N ALA A 260 -9.38 5.84 -17.30
CA ALA A 260 -8.44 5.50 -18.36
C ALA A 260 -8.93 4.30 -19.19
N LYS A 261 -8.72 4.37 -20.51
CA LYS A 261 -9.13 3.34 -21.47
C LYS A 261 -7.99 2.44 -21.95
N ASN A 262 -6.76 2.68 -21.44
CA ASN A 262 -5.57 1.95 -21.85
C ASN A 262 -4.99 1.03 -20.77
N LEU A 263 -5.58 0.98 -19.57
CA LEU A 263 -5.11 0.10 -18.49
C LEU A 263 -5.28 -1.37 -18.85
N VAL A 264 -6.43 -1.70 -19.45
CA VAL A 264 -6.76 -3.03 -19.96
C VAL A 264 -7.47 -2.84 -21.32
N SER A 265 -7.23 -3.75 -22.27
CA SER A 265 -7.92 -3.73 -23.56
C SER A 265 -9.43 -3.87 -23.37
N GLY A 266 -10.21 -2.99 -24.00
CA GLY A 266 -11.67 -3.00 -23.91
C GLY A 266 -12.26 -2.34 -22.66
N ALA A 267 -11.44 -1.68 -21.81
CA ALA A 267 -11.93 -0.95 -20.66
C ALA A 267 -12.91 0.16 -21.07
N ALA A 268 -14.06 0.23 -20.40
CA ALA A 268 -15.01 1.33 -20.51
C ALA A 268 -14.56 2.52 -19.64
N SER A 269 -15.21 3.67 -19.80
CA SER A 269 -14.96 4.83 -18.95
C SER A 269 -15.58 4.62 -17.56
N GLY A 270 -14.85 4.90 -16.50
CA GLY A 270 -15.34 4.80 -15.11
C GLY A 270 -15.32 3.39 -14.54
N ASN A 271 -14.34 2.59 -14.91
CA ASN A 271 -14.13 1.22 -14.47
C ASN A 271 -13.44 1.11 -13.12
N ILE A 272 -13.60 -0.05 -12.51
CA ILE A 272 -12.85 -0.49 -11.32
C ILE A 272 -11.78 -1.49 -11.73
N PHE A 273 -10.57 -1.28 -11.22
CA PHE A 273 -9.40 -2.09 -11.54
C PHE A 273 -8.73 -2.63 -10.29
N VAL A 274 -8.05 -3.77 -10.45
CA VAL A 274 -7.12 -4.31 -9.46
C VAL A 274 -5.76 -4.51 -10.11
N ARG A 275 -4.72 -3.99 -9.46
CA ARG A 275 -3.33 -4.26 -9.80
C ARG A 275 -2.78 -5.30 -8.84
N ASP A 276 -2.40 -6.48 -9.34
CA ASP A 276 -1.46 -7.36 -8.66
C ASP A 276 -0.06 -6.81 -8.88
N THR A 277 0.57 -6.32 -7.82
CA THR A 277 1.94 -5.79 -7.86
C THR A 277 2.98 -6.88 -7.81
N CYS A 278 2.56 -8.11 -7.54
CA CYS A 278 3.42 -9.27 -7.27
C CYS A 278 4.29 -9.12 -6.03
N LEU A 279 3.98 -8.19 -5.15
CA LEU A 279 4.73 -7.98 -3.92
C LEU A 279 4.72 -9.27 -3.09
N GLY A 280 5.90 -9.74 -2.70
CA GLY A 280 6.07 -10.97 -1.93
C GLY A 280 5.78 -12.28 -2.69
N ALA A 281 5.43 -12.23 -3.98
CA ALA A 281 5.11 -13.41 -4.77
C ALA A 281 6.25 -13.82 -5.70
N ALA A 282 6.67 -15.08 -5.61
CA ALA A 282 7.64 -15.64 -6.55
C ALA A 282 6.99 -15.94 -7.91
N ASN A 283 7.75 -15.78 -8.99
CA ASN A 283 7.33 -16.11 -10.37
C ASN A 283 6.02 -15.43 -10.80
N CYS A 284 5.76 -14.24 -10.33
CA CYS A 284 4.59 -13.44 -10.63
C CYS A 284 4.96 -12.31 -11.61
N THR A 285 4.06 -11.99 -12.54
CA THR A 285 4.19 -10.81 -13.40
C THR A 285 3.12 -9.81 -13.02
N PRO A 286 3.48 -8.57 -12.67
CA PRO A 286 2.50 -7.55 -12.29
C PRO A 286 1.44 -7.34 -13.38
N LYS A 287 0.15 -7.38 -12.99
CA LYS A 287 -0.97 -7.33 -13.93
C LYS A 287 -2.08 -6.43 -13.40
N THR A 288 -2.64 -5.60 -14.28
CA THR A 288 -3.89 -4.87 -14.04
C THR A 288 -5.05 -5.63 -14.66
N SER A 289 -6.15 -5.76 -13.93
CA SER A 289 -7.38 -6.40 -14.38
C SER A 289 -8.57 -5.48 -14.13
N ALA A 290 -9.48 -5.34 -15.10
CA ALA A 290 -10.79 -4.75 -14.88
C ALA A 290 -11.66 -5.76 -14.13
N ILE A 291 -12.48 -5.31 -13.18
CA ILE A 291 -13.25 -6.20 -12.33
C ILE A 291 -14.76 -5.97 -12.41
N ASP A 292 -15.20 -4.80 -12.80
CA ASP A 292 -16.60 -4.47 -13.04
C ASP A 292 -17.07 -4.95 -14.43
N LEU A 293 -16.92 -6.25 -14.64
CA LEU A 293 -17.26 -6.92 -15.91
C LEU A 293 -18.62 -7.62 -15.82
N ALA A 294 -19.36 -7.57 -16.92
CA ALA A 294 -20.55 -8.38 -17.10
C ALA A 294 -20.23 -9.89 -17.15
N PRO A 295 -21.21 -10.79 -16.97
CA PRO A 295 -20.99 -12.24 -16.98
C PRO A 295 -20.39 -12.78 -18.30
N ASP A 296 -20.62 -12.09 -19.42
CA ASP A 296 -20.04 -12.41 -20.74
C ASP A 296 -18.62 -11.85 -20.93
N GLY A 297 -18.06 -11.16 -19.93
CA GLY A 297 -16.75 -10.52 -19.98
C GLY A 297 -16.74 -9.15 -20.62
N SER A 298 -17.88 -8.63 -21.08
CA SER A 298 -17.99 -7.26 -21.59
C SER A 298 -17.86 -6.23 -20.44
N GLY A 299 -17.54 -4.99 -20.79
CA GLY A 299 -17.48 -3.89 -19.82
C GLY A 299 -18.86 -3.48 -19.29
N PRO A 300 -18.90 -2.66 -18.22
CA PRO A 300 -20.15 -2.14 -17.67
C PRO A 300 -20.85 -1.23 -18.68
N ASP A 301 -22.19 -1.28 -18.70
CA ASP A 301 -23.03 -0.42 -19.57
C ASP A 301 -23.11 1.02 -19.03
N ARG A 302 -22.74 1.25 -17.77
CA ARG A 302 -22.65 2.56 -17.11
C ARG A 302 -21.47 2.58 -16.16
N GLY A 303 -21.01 3.82 -15.79
CA GLY A 303 -19.85 4.02 -14.95
C GLY A 303 -20.03 3.59 -13.50
N ALA A 304 -18.91 3.36 -12.83
CA ALA A 304 -18.84 3.14 -11.39
C ALA A 304 -18.74 4.45 -10.62
N TRP A 305 -19.08 4.41 -9.33
CA TRP A 305 -18.77 5.48 -8.38
C TRP A 305 -17.30 5.42 -7.97
N GLU A 306 -16.74 6.56 -7.62
CA GLU A 306 -15.33 6.70 -7.27
C GLU A 306 -15.07 6.22 -5.81
N GLN A 307 -15.31 4.93 -5.57
CA GLN A 307 -15.13 4.25 -4.30
C GLN A 307 -14.89 2.77 -4.53
N VAL A 308 -13.94 2.20 -3.81
CA VAL A 308 -13.59 0.79 -3.84
C VAL A 308 -13.04 0.34 -2.50
N ALA A 309 -13.34 -0.90 -2.10
CA ALA A 309 -12.70 -1.58 -0.98
C ALA A 309 -12.20 -2.96 -1.43
N ILE A 310 -11.20 -3.50 -0.74
CA ILE A 310 -10.62 -4.81 -1.05
C ILE A 310 -10.42 -5.61 0.25
N SER A 311 -10.69 -6.92 0.20
CA SER A 311 -10.45 -7.81 1.34
C SER A 311 -8.97 -7.93 1.69
N ALA A 312 -8.68 -8.36 2.90
CA ALA A 312 -7.32 -8.48 3.41
C ALA A 312 -6.42 -9.39 2.55
N ASP A 313 -6.98 -10.43 1.95
CA ASP A 313 -6.27 -11.36 1.06
C ASP A 313 -6.30 -10.96 -0.42
N GLY A 314 -6.93 -9.83 -0.77
CA GLY A 314 -7.06 -9.35 -2.14
C GLY A 314 -8.09 -10.11 -2.99
N ARG A 315 -8.87 -11.02 -2.41
CA ARG A 315 -9.81 -11.87 -3.16
C ARG A 315 -11.10 -11.16 -3.50
N PHE A 316 -11.70 -10.44 -2.57
CA PHE A 316 -12.97 -9.77 -2.74
C PHE A 316 -12.78 -8.27 -2.92
N VAL A 317 -13.50 -7.70 -3.89
CA VAL A 317 -13.49 -6.26 -4.15
C VAL A 317 -14.92 -5.76 -4.16
N ASP A 318 -15.18 -4.82 -3.26
CA ASP A 318 -16.45 -4.10 -3.13
C ASP A 318 -16.38 -2.78 -3.88
N PHE A 319 -17.45 -2.48 -4.61
CA PHE A 319 -17.58 -1.22 -5.35
C PHE A 319 -19.03 -0.86 -5.61
N SER A 320 -19.25 0.43 -5.84
CA SER A 320 -20.56 0.96 -6.20
C SER A 320 -20.62 1.31 -7.69
N SER A 321 -21.69 0.91 -8.40
CA SER A 321 -21.82 1.15 -9.83
C SER A 321 -23.26 1.44 -10.24
N TYR A 322 -23.42 2.24 -11.30
CA TYR A 322 -24.69 2.48 -11.98
C TYR A 322 -24.98 1.41 -13.05
N ALA A 323 -24.05 0.49 -13.31
CA ALA A 323 -24.18 -0.53 -14.34
C ALA A 323 -25.36 -1.48 -14.07
N THR A 324 -26.04 -1.85 -15.14
CA THR A 324 -27.20 -2.76 -15.09
C THR A 324 -26.88 -4.16 -15.57
N ASN A 325 -25.71 -4.35 -16.22
CA ASN A 325 -25.30 -5.60 -16.85
C ASN A 325 -24.27 -6.44 -16.05
N LEU A 326 -23.85 -6.00 -14.84
CA LEU A 326 -22.83 -6.72 -14.06
C LEU A 326 -23.31 -8.06 -13.48
N VAL A 327 -24.62 -8.21 -13.35
CA VAL A 327 -25.29 -9.46 -12.98
C VAL A 327 -26.46 -9.70 -13.93
N SER A 328 -26.78 -10.98 -14.20
CA SER A 328 -27.87 -11.34 -15.10
C SER A 328 -29.25 -11.23 -14.41
N ASP A 329 -30.25 -10.85 -15.18
CA ASP A 329 -31.68 -11.06 -14.96
C ASP A 329 -32.29 -10.51 -13.65
N LEU A 330 -31.89 -9.29 -13.26
CA LEU A 330 -32.53 -8.61 -12.15
C LEU A 330 -33.41 -7.45 -12.62
N SER A 331 -34.69 -7.49 -12.26
CA SER A 331 -35.55 -6.32 -12.35
C SER A 331 -35.23 -5.30 -11.25
N ASP A 332 -35.51 -4.03 -11.54
CA ASP A 332 -35.42 -2.97 -10.53
C ASP A 332 -36.63 -3.05 -9.59
N SER A 333 -36.41 -2.87 -8.28
CA SER A 333 -37.51 -2.69 -7.35
C SER A 333 -38.21 -1.33 -7.60
N ALA A 334 -39.48 -1.25 -7.22
CA ALA A 334 -40.23 0.00 -7.35
C ALA A 334 -39.60 1.10 -6.48
N PHE A 335 -39.38 2.28 -7.10
CA PHE A 335 -38.89 3.47 -6.37
C PHE A 335 -39.98 4.05 -5.47
N PRO A 336 -39.60 4.52 -4.25
CA PRO A 336 -40.48 5.39 -3.49
C PRO A 336 -40.70 6.70 -4.26
N PRO A 337 -41.95 7.19 -4.40
CA PRO A 337 -42.23 8.46 -5.00
C PRO A 337 -41.56 9.61 -4.18
N GLY A 338 -40.89 10.51 -4.90
CA GLY A 338 -40.26 11.71 -4.29
C GLY A 338 -38.76 11.75 -4.19
N PHE A 339 -38.04 10.65 -4.53
CA PHE A 339 -36.58 10.66 -4.58
C PHE A 339 -36.04 11.09 -5.96
N PRO A 340 -35.00 11.95 -6.01
CA PRO A 340 -34.42 12.36 -7.30
C PRO A 340 -33.79 11.17 -8.04
N ASN A 341 -34.07 11.05 -9.33
CA ASN A 341 -33.71 9.93 -10.20
C ASN A 341 -32.22 9.57 -10.27
N PHE A 342 -31.33 10.36 -9.73
CA PHE A 342 -29.88 10.20 -9.89
C PHE A 342 -29.23 9.32 -8.82
N ALA A 343 -29.54 9.54 -7.54
CA ALA A 343 -29.02 8.71 -6.44
C ALA A 343 -29.67 7.31 -6.40
N SER A 344 -30.75 7.13 -7.13
CA SER A 344 -31.66 6.00 -7.08
C SER A 344 -31.26 4.79 -7.95
N ARG A 345 -30.10 4.85 -8.64
CA ARG A 345 -29.66 3.75 -9.52
C ARG A 345 -28.29 3.16 -9.14
N LEU A 346 -27.66 3.70 -8.09
CA LEU A 346 -26.39 3.17 -7.60
C LEU A 346 -26.65 1.85 -6.86
N ASN A 347 -25.84 0.85 -7.16
CA ASN A 347 -25.89 -0.45 -6.49
C ASN A 347 -24.49 -0.79 -5.98
N VAL A 348 -24.45 -1.56 -4.90
CA VAL A 348 -23.22 -2.11 -4.34
C VAL A 348 -23.03 -3.52 -4.88
N PHE A 349 -21.80 -3.79 -5.33
CA PHE A 349 -21.38 -5.08 -5.88
C PHE A 349 -20.12 -5.56 -5.16
N VAL A 350 -19.99 -6.87 -5.06
CA VAL A 350 -18.75 -7.53 -4.65
C VAL A 350 -18.30 -8.46 -5.76
N ARG A 351 -17.05 -8.33 -6.18
CA ARG A 351 -16.39 -9.25 -7.10
C ARG A 351 -15.52 -10.22 -6.33
N ASP A 352 -15.78 -11.52 -6.43
CA ASP A 352 -14.81 -12.56 -6.08
C ASP A 352 -13.83 -12.71 -7.24
N MET A 353 -12.58 -12.36 -6.99
CA MET A 353 -11.50 -12.44 -7.98
C MET A 353 -10.93 -13.86 -8.08
N CYS A 354 -11.30 -14.75 -7.17
CA CYS A 354 -10.71 -16.08 -7.03
C CYS A 354 -9.17 -16.06 -6.91
N THR A 355 -8.65 -15.00 -6.31
CA THR A 355 -7.22 -14.79 -6.04
C THR A 355 -6.90 -15.05 -4.57
N GLY A 356 -5.61 -15.05 -4.22
CA GLY A 356 -5.17 -15.22 -2.84
C GLY A 356 -5.18 -16.67 -2.35
N VAL A 357 -4.66 -16.85 -1.12
CA VAL A 357 -4.46 -18.19 -0.52
C VAL A 357 -5.76 -18.86 -0.09
N ASN A 358 -6.84 -18.08 0.07
CA ASN A 358 -8.14 -18.57 0.53
C ASN A 358 -9.12 -18.87 -0.62
N ALA A 359 -8.69 -18.75 -1.87
CA ALA A 359 -9.53 -19.09 -3.01
C ALA A 359 -9.73 -20.62 -3.09
N PRO A 360 -10.98 -21.12 -3.10
CA PRO A 360 -11.21 -22.55 -3.15
C PRO A 360 -10.77 -23.12 -4.51
N PRO A 361 -10.34 -24.38 -4.54
CA PRO A 361 -10.02 -25.05 -5.80
C PRO A 361 -11.20 -25.01 -6.78
N GLY A 362 -10.95 -24.61 -8.01
CA GLY A 362 -11.99 -24.49 -9.05
C GLY A 362 -12.86 -23.25 -8.96
N CYS A 363 -12.50 -22.27 -8.12
CA CYS A 363 -13.16 -20.98 -8.05
C CYS A 363 -13.21 -20.31 -9.43
N THR A 364 -14.34 -19.74 -9.78
CA THR A 364 -14.52 -18.93 -11.00
C THR A 364 -14.89 -17.51 -10.60
N PRO A 365 -14.17 -16.50 -11.11
CA PRO A 365 -14.46 -15.11 -10.76
C PRO A 365 -15.90 -14.73 -11.13
N HIS A 366 -16.63 -14.15 -10.17
CA HIS A 366 -18.03 -13.74 -10.36
C HIS A 366 -18.36 -12.48 -9.57
N THR A 367 -19.42 -11.78 -9.99
CA THR A 367 -19.91 -10.58 -9.32
C THR A 367 -21.25 -10.88 -8.65
N GLU A 368 -21.39 -10.46 -7.40
CA GLU A 368 -22.66 -10.48 -6.65
C GLU A 368 -23.13 -9.04 -6.42
N ILE A 369 -24.45 -8.81 -6.58
CA ILE A 369 -25.07 -7.56 -6.14
C ILE A 369 -25.47 -7.68 -4.67
N ILE A 370 -25.07 -6.71 -3.88
CA ILE A 370 -25.27 -6.65 -2.44
C ILE A 370 -26.62 -6.00 -2.09
N THR A 371 -26.98 -4.96 -2.82
CA THR A 371 -28.23 -4.20 -2.67
C THR A 371 -29.39 -4.94 -3.30
N ARG A 372 -29.85 -6.02 -2.64
CA ARG A 372 -31.06 -6.79 -3.01
C ARG A 372 -32.16 -6.56 -2.00
N ASP A 373 -33.38 -6.39 -2.49
CA ASP A 373 -34.56 -6.35 -1.64
C ASP A 373 -34.99 -7.78 -1.19
N VAL A 374 -36.04 -7.83 -0.38
CA VAL A 374 -36.62 -9.11 0.13
C VAL A 374 -37.14 -10.00 -0.99
N ASN A 375 -37.41 -9.48 -2.18
CA ASN A 375 -37.87 -10.21 -3.36
C ASN A 375 -36.71 -10.58 -4.30
N GLY A 376 -35.47 -10.24 -3.95
CA GLY A 376 -34.30 -10.47 -4.76
C GLY A 376 -34.08 -9.45 -5.89
N GLN A 377 -34.87 -8.37 -5.93
CA GLN A 377 -34.74 -7.28 -6.92
C GLN A 377 -33.65 -6.28 -6.52
N ARG A 378 -33.19 -5.44 -7.44
CA ARG A 378 -32.25 -4.36 -7.16
C ARG A 378 -32.90 -3.32 -6.26
N ALA A 379 -32.25 -2.99 -5.15
CA ALA A 379 -32.83 -2.14 -4.11
C ALA A 379 -32.01 -0.89 -3.81
N PHE A 380 -31.12 -0.49 -4.67
CA PHE A 380 -30.30 0.75 -4.59
C PHE A 380 -29.61 1.00 -3.25
N GLY A 381 -28.37 1.38 -3.33
CA GLY A 381 -27.49 1.74 -2.22
C GLY A 381 -26.09 2.03 -2.73
N GLY A 382 -25.25 2.58 -1.86
CA GLY A 382 -23.88 2.93 -2.17
C GLY A 382 -23.10 3.24 -0.91
N LEU A 383 -21.92 3.81 -1.07
CA LEU A 383 -21.04 4.20 0.04
C LEU A 383 -20.79 3.00 0.96
N SER A 384 -20.14 1.98 0.41
CA SER A 384 -19.95 0.70 1.07
C SER A 384 -18.55 0.54 1.64
N SER A 385 -18.41 -0.39 2.57
CA SER A 385 -17.13 -0.91 3.08
C SER A 385 -17.20 -2.41 3.27
N LEU A 386 -16.05 -3.08 3.19
CA LEU A 386 -15.91 -4.53 3.16
C LEU A 386 -15.10 -5.02 4.36
N SER A 387 -15.53 -6.08 5.02
CA SER A 387 -14.72 -6.74 6.06
C SER A 387 -13.48 -7.40 5.49
N GLY A 388 -12.44 -7.57 6.30
CA GLY A 388 -11.17 -8.11 5.87
C GLY A 388 -11.22 -9.52 5.28
N ASP A 389 -12.21 -10.32 5.69
CA ASP A 389 -12.46 -11.66 5.14
C ASP A 389 -13.36 -11.68 3.89
N GLY A 390 -13.88 -10.51 3.47
CA GLY A 390 -14.76 -10.38 2.31
C GLY A 390 -16.21 -10.80 2.56
N ARG A 391 -16.57 -11.17 3.80
CA ARG A 391 -17.90 -11.71 4.11
C ARG A 391 -18.96 -10.66 4.35
N PHE A 392 -18.62 -9.60 5.08
CA PHE A 392 -19.58 -8.58 5.49
C PHE A 392 -19.39 -7.30 4.69
N VAL A 393 -20.48 -6.77 4.15
CA VAL A 393 -20.51 -5.50 3.41
C VAL A 393 -21.44 -4.54 4.14
N ALA A 394 -20.91 -3.47 4.68
CA ALA A 394 -21.70 -2.37 5.20
C ALA A 394 -22.00 -1.37 4.10
N PHE A 395 -23.20 -0.82 4.03
CA PHE A 395 -23.58 0.13 3.00
C PHE A 395 -24.72 1.06 3.44
N TYR A 396 -24.80 2.19 2.77
CA TYR A 396 -25.91 3.13 2.89
C TYR A 396 -27.03 2.81 1.88
N SER A 397 -28.29 2.90 2.29
CA SER A 397 -29.43 2.80 1.39
C SER A 397 -30.66 3.52 1.94
N VAL A 398 -31.49 4.02 1.04
CA VAL A 398 -32.83 4.59 1.33
C VAL A 398 -33.97 3.68 0.84
N ALA A 399 -33.64 2.51 0.34
CA ALA A 399 -34.63 1.56 -0.17
C ALA A 399 -35.51 1.04 0.97
N PRO A 400 -36.87 1.09 0.83
CA PRO A 400 -37.78 0.76 1.92
C PRO A 400 -37.95 -0.75 2.15
N ASN A 401 -37.48 -1.58 1.25
CA ASN A 401 -37.78 -3.02 1.18
C ASN A 401 -36.54 -3.93 1.25
N LEU A 402 -35.40 -3.41 1.72
CA LEU A 402 -34.18 -4.21 1.92
C LEU A 402 -34.35 -5.30 2.98
N VAL A 403 -35.16 -5.02 4.01
CA VAL A 403 -35.43 -5.95 5.12
C VAL A 403 -36.90 -5.89 5.45
N SER A 404 -37.53 -7.07 5.65
CA SER A 404 -38.94 -7.14 6.04
C SER A 404 -39.17 -6.51 7.41
N GLY A 405 -40.24 -5.71 7.54
CA GLY A 405 -40.63 -5.06 8.79
C GLY A 405 -39.84 -3.83 9.19
N VAL A 406 -38.90 -3.39 8.36
CA VAL A 406 -38.19 -2.12 8.52
C VAL A 406 -38.85 -1.11 7.60
N GLY A 407 -39.43 -0.03 8.17
CA GLY A 407 -40.09 1.01 7.42
C GLY A 407 -39.07 1.89 6.69
N ALA A 408 -39.53 2.57 5.63
CA ALA A 408 -38.76 3.63 5.00
C ALA A 408 -38.41 4.70 6.07
N HIS A 409 -37.13 5.10 6.13
CA HIS A 409 -36.60 6.07 7.08
C HIS A 409 -36.39 5.61 8.54
N GLU A 410 -36.53 4.30 8.84
CA GLU A 410 -36.18 3.77 10.16
C GLU A 410 -34.67 3.51 10.33
N THR A 411 -33.97 3.22 9.23
CA THR A 411 -32.51 3.12 9.18
C THR A 411 -32.01 3.42 7.76
N TYR A 412 -30.80 3.89 7.67
CA TYR A 412 -30.11 4.16 6.40
C TYR A 412 -28.86 3.30 6.20
N PHE A 413 -28.44 2.56 7.22
CA PHE A 413 -27.27 1.70 7.17
C PHE A 413 -27.66 0.23 7.32
N PHE A 414 -26.99 -0.59 6.53
CA PHE A 414 -27.23 -2.02 6.48
C PHE A 414 -25.90 -2.76 6.41
N VAL A 415 -25.89 -3.99 6.91
CA VAL A 415 -24.79 -4.93 6.73
C VAL A 415 -25.31 -6.17 6.02
N ARG A 416 -24.71 -6.51 4.88
CA ARG A 416 -24.95 -7.75 4.17
C ARG A 416 -23.95 -8.80 4.63
N ASP A 417 -24.41 -9.91 5.20
CA ASP A 417 -23.65 -11.15 5.31
C ASP A 417 -23.83 -11.91 3.99
N THR A 418 -22.75 -11.96 3.19
CA THR A 418 -22.76 -12.63 1.88
C THR A 418 -22.59 -14.13 2.01
N CYS A 419 -22.19 -14.62 3.18
CA CYS A 419 -21.72 -15.99 3.38
C CYS A 419 -20.54 -16.37 2.48
N ALA A 420 -19.82 -15.40 1.97
CA ALA A 420 -18.55 -15.60 1.26
C ALA A 420 -17.37 -15.58 2.25
N GLY A 421 -16.19 -15.92 1.77
CA GLY A 421 -14.96 -15.85 2.56
C GLY A 421 -14.71 -17.04 3.50
N PRO A 422 -13.53 -17.07 4.13
CA PRO A 422 -13.06 -18.22 4.90
C PRO A 422 -13.77 -18.42 6.25
N THR A 423 -14.45 -17.38 6.76
CA THR A 423 -15.17 -17.46 8.05
C THR A 423 -16.61 -17.93 7.90
N ALA A 424 -17.11 -18.08 6.66
CA ALA A 424 -18.46 -18.56 6.41
C ALA A 424 -18.61 -20.06 6.73
N THR A 425 -19.66 -20.42 7.46
CA THR A 425 -19.99 -21.82 7.71
C THR A 425 -20.80 -22.41 6.55
N VAL A 426 -20.75 -23.72 6.36
CA VAL A 426 -21.54 -24.42 5.32
C VAL A 426 -23.05 -24.17 5.45
N ALA A 427 -23.53 -23.89 6.66
CA ALA A 427 -24.92 -23.61 6.94
C ALA A 427 -25.29 -22.12 6.87
N CYS A 428 -24.35 -21.24 6.48
CA CYS A 428 -24.58 -19.82 6.38
C CYS A 428 -25.66 -19.51 5.32
N GLN A 429 -26.54 -18.58 5.64
CA GLN A 429 -27.54 -18.04 4.71
C GLN A 429 -27.32 -16.54 4.55
N ALA A 430 -27.09 -16.13 3.33
CA ALA A 430 -26.88 -14.72 3.02
C ALA A 430 -28.10 -13.87 3.41
N LYS A 431 -27.85 -12.79 4.19
CA LYS A 431 -28.94 -11.95 4.72
C LYS A 431 -28.48 -10.48 4.84
N THR A 432 -29.44 -9.57 4.72
CA THR A 432 -29.24 -8.15 5.01
C THR A 432 -29.74 -7.85 6.41
N ILE A 433 -28.93 -7.16 7.20
CA ILE A 433 -29.17 -6.83 8.61
C ILE A 433 -29.29 -5.31 8.71
N PRO A 434 -30.39 -4.77 9.25
CA PRO A 434 -30.53 -3.33 9.45
C PRO A 434 -29.66 -2.90 10.63
N VAL A 435 -29.00 -1.75 10.50
CA VAL A 435 -28.25 -1.13 11.60
C VAL A 435 -29.19 -0.22 12.36
N SER A 436 -29.89 -0.77 13.37
CA SER A 436 -30.73 0.02 14.25
C SER A 436 -29.86 0.79 15.24
N LEU A 437 -29.89 2.12 15.15
CA LEU A 437 -29.35 3.01 16.16
C LEU A 437 -30.43 3.28 17.21
N ASP A 438 -30.01 3.59 18.44
CA ASP A 438 -30.95 3.92 19.49
C ASP A 438 -31.83 5.12 19.05
N ARG A 439 -33.14 4.99 19.16
CA ARG A 439 -34.13 6.00 18.70
C ARG A 439 -33.99 7.37 19.39
N THR A 440 -33.17 7.46 20.43
CA THR A 440 -32.80 8.75 21.06
C THR A 440 -31.82 9.58 20.24
N MET A 441 -31.26 9.00 19.17
CA MET A 441 -30.39 9.72 18.24
C MET A 441 -31.24 10.26 17.10
N ASP A 442 -31.54 11.56 17.15
CA ASP A 442 -32.18 12.28 16.05
C ASP A 442 -31.22 12.37 14.87
N LEU A 443 -31.41 11.47 13.90
CA LEU A 443 -30.63 11.42 12.66
C LEU A 443 -31.19 12.52 11.75
N GLY A 444 -30.58 13.71 11.81
CA GLY A 444 -30.90 14.80 10.89
C GLY A 444 -30.87 14.34 9.44
N GLN A 445 -31.78 14.85 8.63
CA GLN A 445 -31.87 14.64 7.18
C GLN A 445 -30.64 15.20 6.46
N GLY A 446 -29.48 14.56 6.56
CA GLY A 446 -28.34 15.15 5.89
C GLY A 446 -27.10 14.30 5.79
N ALA A 447 -26.49 14.37 4.65
CA ALA A 447 -25.20 13.85 4.19
C ALA A 447 -24.99 12.33 4.15
N LEU A 448 -24.78 11.87 2.94
CA LEU A 448 -24.31 10.53 2.59
C LEU A 448 -22.90 10.35 3.12
N ILE A 449 -22.72 9.48 4.13
CA ILE A 449 -21.39 9.19 4.67
C ILE A 449 -21.17 7.68 4.64
N GLN A 450 -19.98 7.31 4.24
CA GLN A 450 -19.55 5.93 4.14
C GLN A 450 -19.49 5.31 5.53
N PRO A 451 -20.19 4.17 5.78
CA PRO A 451 -19.95 3.36 6.95
C PRO A 451 -18.58 2.68 6.85
N GLU A 452 -17.89 2.49 7.97
CA GLU A 452 -16.60 1.80 8.00
C GLU A 452 -16.71 0.55 8.85
N ILE A 453 -16.55 -0.64 8.24
CA ILE A 453 -16.65 -1.93 8.93
C ILE A 453 -15.28 -2.45 9.32
N SER A 454 -15.14 -3.02 10.53
CA SER A 454 -13.91 -3.64 10.98
C SER A 454 -13.56 -4.90 10.17
N ASN A 455 -12.28 -5.29 10.16
CA ASN A 455 -11.84 -6.49 9.44
C ASN A 455 -12.56 -7.77 9.87
N SER A 456 -12.96 -7.87 11.14
CA SER A 456 -13.75 -9.01 11.64
C SER A 456 -15.23 -8.99 11.22
N GLY A 457 -15.72 -7.86 10.70
CA GLY A 457 -17.15 -7.66 10.42
C GLY A 457 -18.00 -7.36 11.63
N ARG A 458 -17.44 -7.33 12.86
CA ARG A 458 -18.18 -7.16 14.10
C ARG A 458 -18.56 -5.71 14.38
N TYR A 459 -17.63 -4.78 14.15
CA TYR A 459 -17.81 -3.39 14.51
C TYR A 459 -18.04 -2.52 13.30
N LEU A 460 -18.91 -1.52 13.45
CA LEU A 460 -19.25 -0.56 12.39
C LEU A 460 -19.10 0.86 12.93
N ALA A 461 -18.19 1.65 12.37
CA ALA A 461 -18.09 3.07 12.65
C ALA A 461 -19.02 3.84 11.70
N LEU A 462 -19.73 4.80 12.27
CA LEU A 462 -20.73 5.61 11.58
C LEU A 462 -20.47 7.08 11.90
N GLN A 463 -20.43 7.92 10.88
CA GLN A 463 -20.52 9.36 11.05
C GLN A 463 -21.96 9.81 10.83
N LEU A 464 -22.54 10.50 11.81
CA LEU A 464 -23.92 10.94 11.80
C LEU A 464 -24.00 12.44 11.98
N TRP A 465 -24.78 13.10 11.11
CA TRP A 465 -25.13 14.50 11.29
C TRP A 465 -26.25 14.62 12.29
N MET A 466 -26.02 15.39 13.34
CA MET A 466 -27.01 15.64 14.39
C MET A 466 -27.75 16.95 14.06
N SER A 467 -29.07 16.85 13.92
CA SER A 467 -29.93 18.04 13.86
C SER A 467 -30.17 18.56 15.27
N THR A 468 -29.73 19.80 15.56
CA THR A 468 -30.18 20.48 16.78
C THR A 468 -31.42 21.32 16.41
N GLU A 469 -32.58 20.95 16.92
CA GLU A 469 -33.76 21.80 16.85
C GLU A 469 -33.67 23.02 17.82
N PRO A 470 -34.03 24.24 17.40
CA PRO A 470 -34.45 24.68 16.08
C PRO A 470 -33.26 25.18 15.23
N MET A 471 -33.40 25.17 13.92
CA MET A 471 -32.42 25.69 12.93
C MET A 471 -32.07 27.16 13.18
N VAL A 472 -31.31 27.44 14.20
CA VAL A 472 -30.74 28.78 14.48
C VAL A 472 -29.23 28.66 14.27
N ALA A 473 -28.77 29.01 13.09
CA ALA A 473 -27.41 29.50 12.73
C ALA A 473 -26.18 28.88 13.44
N GLN A 474 -26.23 27.62 13.87
CA GLN A 474 -25.05 26.90 14.30
C GLN A 474 -24.66 25.87 13.25
N GLU A 475 -23.36 25.75 12.98
CA GLU A 475 -22.78 24.76 12.08
C GLU A 475 -23.35 23.38 12.43
N PRO A 476 -23.78 22.58 11.43
CA PRO A 476 -24.27 21.24 11.70
C PRO A 476 -23.18 20.41 12.38
N THR A 477 -23.51 19.78 13.50
CA THR A 477 -22.57 18.95 14.24
C THR A 477 -22.57 17.51 13.69
N ALA A 478 -21.42 17.04 13.26
CA ALA A 478 -21.24 15.62 12.91
C ALA A 478 -20.61 14.89 14.09
N GLN A 479 -21.09 13.67 14.37
CA GLN A 479 -20.60 12.84 15.47
C GLN A 479 -20.27 11.43 14.98
N ILE A 480 -19.32 10.80 15.63
CA ILE A 480 -18.87 9.44 15.29
C ILE A 480 -19.35 8.47 16.36
N PHE A 481 -19.95 7.38 15.90
CA PHE A 481 -20.42 6.28 16.72
C PHE A 481 -19.79 4.97 16.26
N LEU A 482 -19.55 4.07 17.20
CA LEU A 482 -19.12 2.71 16.95
C LEU A 482 -20.22 1.76 17.41
N ARG A 483 -20.70 0.93 16.48
CA ARG A 483 -21.71 -0.10 16.73
C ARG A 483 -21.06 -1.46 16.78
N ASP A 484 -21.21 -2.18 17.89
CA ASP A 484 -20.97 -3.63 17.95
C ASP A 484 -22.21 -4.33 17.35
N MET A 485 -22.01 -4.95 16.20
CA MET A 485 -23.06 -5.68 15.49
C MET A 485 -23.24 -7.10 16.01
N CYS A 486 -22.34 -7.58 16.87
CA CYS A 486 -22.27 -8.96 17.32
C CYS A 486 -22.16 -9.97 16.14
N LEU A 487 -21.51 -9.57 15.06
CA LEU A 487 -21.26 -10.40 13.89
C LEU A 487 -19.79 -10.87 13.87
N GLY A 488 -19.48 -11.80 12.97
CA GLY A 488 -18.11 -12.30 12.83
C GLY A 488 -17.74 -13.41 13.81
N ALA A 489 -16.57 -13.98 13.61
CA ALA A 489 -16.09 -15.13 14.39
C ALA A 489 -15.62 -14.76 15.81
N ASP A 490 -15.30 -13.49 16.05
CA ASP A 490 -14.82 -12.94 17.33
C ASP A 490 -15.93 -12.40 18.23
N ALA A 491 -17.19 -12.49 17.78
CA ALA A 491 -18.33 -12.10 18.61
C ALA A 491 -18.59 -13.16 19.70
N PRO A 492 -18.67 -12.78 21.00
CA PRO A 492 -19.03 -13.70 22.07
C PRO A 492 -20.42 -14.31 21.86
N ALA A 493 -20.63 -15.55 22.29
CA ALA A 493 -21.92 -16.24 22.14
C ALA A 493 -23.09 -15.48 22.79
N ALA A 494 -22.85 -14.71 23.86
CA ALA A 494 -23.83 -13.88 24.56
C ALA A 494 -23.71 -12.37 24.17
N CYS A 495 -23.17 -12.07 23.01
CA CYS A 495 -23.02 -10.67 22.56
C CYS A 495 -24.38 -9.98 22.40
N VAL A 496 -24.51 -8.79 22.92
CA VAL A 496 -25.67 -7.92 22.75
C VAL A 496 -25.26 -6.70 21.95
N PRO A 497 -25.86 -6.42 20.80
CA PRO A 497 -25.52 -5.27 19.99
C PRO A 497 -25.61 -3.95 20.77
N SER A 498 -24.55 -3.14 20.74
CA SER A 498 -24.45 -1.90 21.51
C SER A 498 -23.82 -0.78 20.68
N THR A 499 -24.11 0.47 21.01
CA THR A 499 -23.55 1.65 20.33
C THR A 499 -22.85 2.55 21.35
N VAL A 500 -21.63 2.95 21.03
CA VAL A 500 -20.87 3.92 21.84
C VAL A 500 -20.47 5.14 20.99
N ARG A 501 -20.45 6.31 21.59
CA ARG A 501 -19.97 7.51 20.94
C ARG A 501 -18.42 7.54 21.00
N ILE A 502 -17.79 7.79 19.86
CA ILE A 502 -16.33 7.85 19.71
C ILE A 502 -15.83 9.29 19.81
N SER A 503 -16.56 10.25 19.23
CA SER A 503 -16.23 11.67 19.26
C SER A 503 -16.50 12.28 20.64
N VAL A 504 -15.64 11.92 21.61
CA VAL A 504 -15.70 12.41 23.00
C VAL A 504 -14.34 12.93 23.45
N ALA A 505 -14.35 13.94 24.28
CA ALA A 505 -13.17 14.45 24.95
C ALA A 505 -12.60 13.43 25.98
N PRO A 506 -11.39 13.62 26.50
CA PRO A 506 -10.82 12.70 27.50
C PRO A 506 -11.70 12.44 28.72
N GLU A 507 -12.46 13.44 29.16
CA GLU A 507 -13.41 13.34 30.28
C GLU A 507 -14.77 12.71 29.90
N GLY A 508 -14.97 12.32 28.62
CA GLY A 508 -16.14 11.63 28.12
C GLY A 508 -17.28 12.54 27.63
N THR A 509 -17.07 13.88 27.62
CA THR A 509 -18.07 14.81 27.07
C THR A 509 -18.08 14.78 25.54
N PRO A 510 -19.25 14.90 24.88
CA PRO A 510 -19.34 14.96 23.43
C PRO A 510 -18.55 16.14 22.85
N LEU A 511 -17.78 15.90 21.78
CA LEU A 511 -17.07 16.93 21.02
C LEU A 511 -18.07 17.79 20.25
N LYS A 512 -17.79 19.10 20.15
CA LYS A 512 -18.57 20.04 19.35
C LYS A 512 -18.06 20.11 17.91
N GLY A 513 -18.86 20.69 17.00
CA GLY A 513 -18.49 20.92 15.62
C GLY A 513 -18.44 19.64 14.78
N PHE A 514 -17.65 19.69 13.71
CA PHE A 514 -17.49 18.57 12.80
C PHE A 514 -16.54 17.50 13.37
N ASN A 515 -16.99 16.27 13.39
CA ASN A 515 -16.19 15.08 13.71
C ASN A 515 -16.48 14.03 12.63
N GLY A 516 -15.45 13.59 11.91
CA GLY A 516 -15.69 12.78 10.71
C GLY A 516 -14.52 11.91 10.28
N HIS A 517 -14.73 11.22 9.17
CA HIS A 517 -13.81 10.31 8.51
C HIS A 517 -13.18 9.30 9.48
N PRO A 518 -13.99 8.49 10.19
CA PRO A 518 -13.45 7.47 11.07
C PRO A 518 -12.77 6.37 10.28
N SER A 519 -11.67 5.81 10.81
CA SER A 519 -11.05 4.60 10.33
C SER A 519 -10.68 3.69 11.51
N LEU A 520 -10.83 2.36 11.33
CA LEU A 520 -10.78 1.37 12.39
C LEU A 520 -9.53 0.50 12.30
N SER A 521 -8.91 0.18 13.46
CA SER A 521 -8.06 -1.01 13.56
C SER A 521 -8.87 -2.29 13.34
N SER A 522 -8.20 -3.40 13.05
CA SER A 522 -8.82 -4.68 12.74
C SER A 522 -9.91 -5.13 13.73
N ASP A 523 -9.67 -4.89 15.00
CA ASP A 523 -10.52 -5.26 16.14
C ASP A 523 -11.37 -4.10 16.68
N ALA A 524 -11.33 -2.93 16.02
CA ALA A 524 -11.96 -1.68 16.45
C ALA A 524 -11.51 -1.16 17.83
N ARG A 525 -10.40 -1.66 18.38
CA ARG A 525 -9.83 -1.08 19.58
C ARG A 525 -9.44 0.36 19.38
N PHE A 526 -8.84 0.67 18.21
CA PHE A 526 -8.44 2.01 17.86
C PHE A 526 -9.33 2.56 16.76
N VAL A 527 -9.80 3.79 16.97
CA VAL A 527 -10.53 4.59 15.97
C VAL A 527 -9.80 5.90 15.79
N VAL A 528 -9.28 6.12 14.59
CA VAL A 528 -8.73 7.42 14.20
C VAL A 528 -9.83 8.24 13.52
N PHE A 529 -9.83 9.55 13.73
CA PHE A 529 -10.81 10.45 13.15
C PHE A 529 -10.32 11.89 13.09
N GLU A 530 -10.93 12.71 12.26
CA GLU A 530 -10.70 14.14 12.24
C GLU A 530 -11.76 14.90 13.05
N SER A 531 -11.38 16.00 13.68
CA SER A 531 -12.28 16.86 14.45
C SER A 531 -11.90 18.33 14.34
N GLN A 532 -12.92 19.20 14.35
CA GLN A 532 -12.77 20.65 14.47
C GLN A 532 -13.05 21.15 15.91
N SER A 533 -13.22 20.25 16.88
CA SER A 533 -13.52 20.60 18.25
C SER A 533 -12.30 21.18 18.98
N ALA A 534 -12.48 22.33 19.61
CA ALA A 534 -11.50 22.91 20.52
C ALA A 534 -11.55 22.28 21.94
N ASP A 535 -12.53 21.41 22.21
CA ASP A 535 -12.80 20.86 23.56
C ASP A 535 -11.79 19.77 23.99
N ILE A 536 -10.96 19.26 23.07
CA ILE A 536 -10.05 18.14 23.38
C ILE A 536 -8.74 18.60 24.02
N GLN A 537 -8.30 19.81 23.73
CA GLN A 537 -7.07 20.35 24.31
C GLN A 537 -7.20 21.86 24.53
N ALA A 538 -7.05 22.29 25.78
CA ALA A 538 -7.08 23.70 26.15
C ALA A 538 -5.95 24.46 25.45
N GLY A 539 -6.30 25.51 24.69
CA GLY A 539 -5.34 26.38 24.01
C GLY A 539 -5.22 26.18 22.50
N GLU A 540 -5.89 25.18 21.90
CA GLU A 540 -5.96 25.05 20.45
C GLU A 540 -6.98 26.06 19.85
N PRO A 541 -6.66 26.71 18.71
CA PRO A 541 -7.59 27.61 18.06
C PRO A 541 -8.81 26.83 17.54
N ALA A 542 -9.99 27.32 17.84
CA ALA A 542 -11.23 26.81 17.24
C ALA A 542 -11.16 26.89 15.70
N ALA A 543 -11.70 25.87 15.01
CA ALA A 543 -11.85 25.78 13.56
C ALA A 543 -10.67 25.21 12.75
N THR A 544 -9.63 24.64 13.34
CA THR A 544 -8.65 23.83 12.59
C THR A 544 -8.99 22.35 12.68
N ARG A 545 -8.92 21.62 11.56
CA ARG A 545 -9.09 20.16 11.56
C ARG A 545 -7.84 19.51 12.14
N SER A 546 -8.03 18.70 13.14
CA SER A 546 -6.98 17.93 13.83
C SER A 546 -7.29 16.46 13.78
N ILE A 547 -6.26 15.62 13.88
CA ILE A 547 -6.38 14.15 13.87
C ILE A 547 -6.30 13.64 15.30
N PHE A 548 -7.26 12.80 15.65
CA PHE A 548 -7.38 12.19 16.96
C PHE A 548 -7.42 10.68 16.86
N LEU A 549 -6.92 10.01 17.90
CA LEU A 549 -6.98 8.58 18.10
C LEU A 549 -7.77 8.27 19.36
N ARG A 550 -8.82 7.47 19.26
CA ARG A 550 -9.57 6.90 20.37
C ARG A 550 -9.14 5.46 20.61
N ASP A 551 -8.60 5.13 21.79
CA ASP A 551 -8.58 3.76 22.32
C ASP A 551 -9.94 3.52 22.94
N THR A 552 -10.71 2.61 22.33
CA THR A 552 -12.07 2.28 22.78
C THR A 552 -12.07 1.27 23.90
N CYS A 553 -10.96 0.61 24.15
CA CYS A 553 -10.87 -0.56 25.02
C CYS A 553 -11.86 -1.67 24.64
N LEU A 554 -12.20 -1.79 23.34
CA LEU A 554 -12.97 -2.89 22.76
C LEU A 554 -12.05 -3.85 22.01
N GLY A 555 -12.55 -5.04 21.74
CA GLY A 555 -11.78 -6.06 20.99
C GLY A 555 -11.18 -7.14 21.89
N PRO A 556 -10.65 -8.22 21.29
CA PRO A 556 -10.13 -9.38 22.01
C PRO A 556 -8.75 -9.17 22.65
N THR A 557 -8.01 -8.13 22.24
CA THR A 557 -6.61 -7.88 22.65
C THR A 557 -6.47 -6.79 23.72
N VAL A 558 -7.58 -6.44 24.37
CA VAL A 558 -7.63 -5.36 25.37
C VAL A 558 -6.98 -5.81 26.67
N PRO A 559 -6.03 -5.04 27.25
CA PRO A 559 -5.45 -5.33 28.56
C PRO A 559 -6.51 -5.19 29.66
N ASP A 560 -6.37 -6.01 30.72
CA ASP A 560 -7.19 -5.86 31.91
C ASP A 560 -7.03 -4.44 32.49
N GLY A 561 -8.15 -3.82 32.85
CA GLY A 561 -8.17 -2.48 33.39
C GLY A 561 -7.99 -1.35 32.36
N CYS A 562 -8.12 -1.63 31.07
CA CYS A 562 -8.08 -0.60 30.03
C CYS A 562 -9.12 0.51 30.30
N ILE A 563 -8.72 1.75 30.17
CA ILE A 563 -9.60 2.92 30.29
C ILE A 563 -9.66 3.61 28.93
N PRO A 564 -10.86 3.74 28.33
CA PRO A 564 -11.01 4.41 27.06
C PRO A 564 -10.45 5.83 27.07
N SER A 565 -9.61 6.19 26.09
CA SER A 565 -8.93 7.48 26.05
C SER A 565 -8.90 8.07 24.65
N THR A 566 -8.93 9.41 24.56
CA THR A 566 -8.77 10.15 23.30
C THR A 566 -7.44 10.90 23.33
N LYS A 567 -6.64 10.76 22.26
CA LYS A 567 -5.31 11.37 22.14
C LYS A 567 -5.26 12.21 20.85
N LEU A 568 -4.72 13.43 20.95
CA LEU A 568 -4.36 14.23 19.78
C LEU A 568 -3.14 13.61 19.09
N ILE A 569 -3.26 13.35 17.80
CA ILE A 569 -2.16 12.83 16.96
C ILE A 569 -1.48 13.96 16.20
N TYR A 570 -2.29 14.87 15.65
CA TYR A 570 -1.80 16.02 14.92
C TYR A 570 -2.76 17.20 15.02
N SER A 571 -2.21 18.36 15.27
CA SER A 571 -2.89 19.66 15.23
C SER A 571 -2.01 20.67 14.52
N GLN A 572 -2.63 21.65 13.89
CA GLN A 572 -1.92 22.69 13.17
C GLN A 572 -1.92 24.00 13.94
N SER A 573 -0.74 24.63 14.04
CA SER A 573 -0.53 25.86 14.85
C SER A 573 -0.97 27.16 14.17
N ALA A 574 -1.38 27.15 12.89
CA ALA A 574 -1.78 28.36 12.17
C ALA A 574 -2.98 28.11 11.24
N PRO A 575 -4.08 28.85 11.37
CA PRO A 575 -5.27 28.61 10.58
C PRO A 575 -5.13 29.19 9.17
N SER A 576 -4.78 28.34 8.19
CA SER A 576 -5.14 28.63 6.80
C SER A 576 -6.04 27.49 6.32
N LYS A 577 -7.12 27.82 5.61
CA LYS A 577 -8.05 26.81 5.04
C LYS A 577 -7.37 25.81 4.10
N GLU A 578 -6.14 26.10 3.66
CA GLU A 578 -5.35 25.28 2.74
C GLU A 578 -4.51 24.21 3.45
N SER A 579 -4.34 24.35 4.76
CA SER A 579 -3.41 23.56 5.56
C SER A 579 -4.04 22.54 6.52
N GLU A 580 -5.36 22.34 6.46
CA GLU A 580 -6.08 21.41 7.33
C GLU A 580 -5.61 19.96 7.12
N ALA A 581 -5.40 19.22 8.22
CA ALA A 581 -5.18 17.80 8.18
C ALA A 581 -6.50 17.06 7.91
N ALA A 582 -6.48 16.06 7.05
CA ALA A 582 -7.71 15.39 6.62
C ALA A 582 -7.51 13.91 6.31
N SER A 583 -8.63 13.19 6.26
CA SER A 583 -8.75 11.82 5.76
C SER A 583 -7.77 10.84 6.41
N PRO A 584 -7.79 10.68 7.75
CA PRO A 584 -6.92 9.75 8.42
C PRO A 584 -7.33 8.31 8.10
N ALA A 585 -6.33 7.42 8.02
CA ALA A 585 -6.55 5.98 8.03
C ALA A 585 -5.60 5.32 9.02
N ILE A 586 -6.01 4.20 9.60
CA ILE A 586 -5.21 3.43 10.55
C ILE A 586 -4.94 2.03 10.01
N SER A 587 -3.72 1.53 10.22
CA SER A 587 -3.38 0.16 9.88
C SER A 587 -4.20 -0.85 10.70
N ALA A 588 -4.40 -2.05 10.17
CA ALA A 588 -5.13 -3.11 10.87
C ALA A 588 -4.55 -3.43 12.24
N SER A 589 -3.23 -3.27 12.43
CA SER A 589 -2.54 -3.44 13.71
C SER A 589 -2.84 -2.35 14.74
N GLY A 590 -3.42 -1.21 14.35
CA GLY A 590 -3.58 -0.03 15.21
C GLY A 590 -2.31 0.78 15.44
N ARG A 591 -1.18 0.38 14.85
CA ARG A 591 0.11 1.03 15.10
C ARG A 591 0.34 2.25 14.23
N PHE A 592 0.02 2.21 12.95
CA PHE A 592 0.35 3.26 12.01
C PHE A 592 -0.89 4.03 11.56
N ILE A 593 -0.79 5.35 11.55
CA ILE A 593 -1.86 6.25 11.12
C ILE A 593 -1.33 7.09 9.96
N SER A 594 -1.99 7.04 8.82
CA SER A 594 -1.75 7.92 7.68
C SER A 594 -2.69 9.13 7.76
N PHE A 595 -2.22 10.28 7.32
CA PHE A 595 -3.04 11.48 7.13
C PHE A 595 -2.37 12.45 6.16
N VAL A 596 -3.16 13.35 5.59
CA VAL A 596 -2.70 14.39 4.67
C VAL A 596 -2.75 15.74 5.38
N SER A 597 -1.69 16.53 5.26
CA SER A 597 -1.64 17.90 5.76
C SER A 597 -1.04 18.85 4.73
N GLY A 598 -1.63 20.03 4.59
CA GLY A 598 -1.11 21.10 3.71
C GLY A 598 -0.07 21.99 4.39
N ALA A 599 0.20 21.82 5.70
CA ALA A 599 1.24 22.57 6.41
C ALA A 599 2.52 21.73 6.57
N PRO A 600 3.69 22.38 6.64
CA PRO A 600 4.92 21.69 6.99
C PRO A 600 4.83 21.14 8.41
N VAL A 601 4.90 19.80 8.55
CA VAL A 601 4.87 19.11 9.85
C VAL A 601 6.27 18.96 10.41
N THR A 602 7.29 19.06 9.55
CA THR A 602 8.70 19.00 9.93
C THR A 602 9.51 20.07 9.20
N ALA A 603 10.68 20.43 9.73
CA ALA A 603 11.61 21.36 9.07
C ALA A 603 12.09 20.88 7.67
N LEU A 604 11.82 19.64 7.30
CA LEU A 604 12.16 19.04 6.00
C LEU A 604 11.07 19.26 4.94
N ASP A 605 9.88 19.72 5.34
CA ASP A 605 8.73 19.91 4.46
C ASP A 605 8.38 21.41 4.35
N ALA A 606 9.27 22.16 3.69
CA ALA A 606 9.09 23.61 3.52
C ALA A 606 8.20 24.00 2.31
N SER A 607 7.59 23.01 1.60
CA SER A 607 6.94 23.26 0.29
C SER A 607 5.51 23.77 0.36
N GLY A 608 4.83 23.71 1.53
CA GLY A 608 3.45 24.23 1.69
C GLY A 608 2.37 23.50 0.88
N ALA A 609 2.71 22.40 0.20
CA ALA A 609 1.77 21.56 -0.54
C ALA A 609 1.32 20.38 0.33
N GLY A 610 0.11 19.86 0.12
CA GLY A 610 -0.43 18.76 0.89
C GLY A 610 0.48 17.53 0.82
N SER A 611 1.06 17.15 1.94
CA SER A 611 1.99 16.02 2.07
C SER A 611 1.32 14.89 2.83
N LEU A 612 1.68 13.65 2.46
CA LEU A 612 1.28 12.46 3.20
C LEU A 612 2.23 12.23 4.38
N PHE A 613 1.64 12.00 5.53
CA PHE A 613 2.35 11.68 6.78
C PHE A 613 1.90 10.34 7.33
N ILE A 614 2.84 9.64 7.97
CA ILE A 614 2.55 8.46 8.78
C ILE A 614 2.99 8.74 10.21
N TYR A 615 2.08 8.49 11.15
CA TYR A 615 2.35 8.53 12.59
C TYR A 615 2.48 7.10 13.12
N ASP A 616 3.58 6.79 13.80
CA ASP A 616 3.76 5.55 14.57
C ASP A 616 3.28 5.77 16.00
N THR A 617 2.22 5.07 16.38
CA THR A 617 1.69 5.09 17.76
C THR A 617 2.57 4.35 18.75
N CYS A 618 3.49 3.53 18.25
CA CYS A 618 4.25 2.53 18.98
C CYS A 618 3.39 1.41 19.62
N PHE A 619 2.14 1.29 19.27
CA PHE A 619 1.31 0.19 19.76
C PHE A 619 1.82 -1.17 19.24
N GLY A 620 2.05 -2.12 20.15
CA GLY A 620 2.64 -3.41 19.81
C GLY A 620 4.10 -3.38 19.35
N ALA A 621 4.75 -2.21 19.42
CA ALA A 621 6.17 -2.06 19.10
C ALA A 621 7.08 -2.61 20.22
N PRO A 622 8.34 -2.95 19.91
CA PRO A 622 9.34 -3.29 20.91
C PRO A 622 9.54 -2.18 21.95
N VAL A 623 10.00 -2.56 23.13
CA VAL A 623 10.35 -1.60 24.20
C VAL A 623 11.39 -0.60 23.68
N GLY A 624 11.15 0.69 23.94
CA GLY A 624 12.02 1.79 23.48
C GLY A 624 11.50 2.53 22.25
N CYS A 625 10.38 2.10 21.65
CA CYS A 625 9.72 2.88 20.63
C CYS A 625 9.22 4.22 21.18
N SER A 626 9.40 5.30 20.43
CA SER A 626 8.83 6.62 20.73
C SER A 626 7.91 7.04 19.61
N PRO A 627 6.67 7.43 19.91
CA PRO A 627 5.74 7.87 18.88
C PRO A 627 6.31 9.01 18.04
N SER A 628 6.17 8.91 16.73
CA SER A 628 6.76 9.88 15.80
C SER A 628 5.95 10.03 14.52
N THR A 629 5.98 11.23 13.93
CA THR A 629 5.39 11.55 12.64
C THR A 629 6.48 11.66 11.58
N ASN A 630 6.32 10.96 10.47
CA ASN A 630 7.27 10.99 9.37
C ASN A 630 6.56 11.30 8.03
N PRO A 631 7.14 12.19 7.21
CA PRO A 631 6.61 12.44 5.87
C PRO A 631 6.91 11.25 4.96
N VAL A 632 5.96 10.93 4.08
CA VAL A 632 6.09 9.89 3.06
C VAL A 632 6.57 10.48 1.73
N SER A 633 6.43 11.79 1.53
CA SER A 633 6.81 12.47 0.30
C SER A 633 8.32 12.38 0.03
N ALA A 634 8.66 11.97 -1.19
CA ALA A 634 10.04 11.81 -1.63
C ALA A 634 10.82 13.14 -1.63
N PRO A 635 12.12 13.13 -1.26
CA PRO A 635 12.96 14.33 -1.14
C PRO A 635 13.30 15.03 -2.45
N GLY A 636 12.66 14.79 -3.57
CA GLY A 636 12.93 15.44 -4.86
C GLY A 636 11.84 16.39 -5.35
N VAL A 637 10.63 16.28 -4.83
CA VAL A 637 9.44 17.02 -5.33
C VAL A 637 9.37 18.42 -4.72
N ALA A 638 9.88 18.62 -3.53
CA ALA A 638 9.93 19.89 -2.83
C ALA A 638 10.73 20.99 -3.58
N ALA A 639 11.67 20.62 -4.45
CA ALA A 639 12.54 21.57 -5.16
C ALA A 639 11.82 22.41 -6.24
N LYS A 640 10.58 22.06 -6.62
CA LYS A 640 9.80 22.77 -7.67
C LYS A 640 8.48 23.35 -7.19
N GLY A 641 8.17 23.34 -5.90
CA GLY A 641 6.91 23.90 -5.37
C GLY A 641 5.63 23.14 -5.79
N GLN A 642 5.78 21.91 -6.28
CA GLN A 642 4.67 21.05 -6.68
C GLN A 642 4.62 19.87 -5.72
N GLY A 643 3.88 20.02 -4.62
CA GLY A 643 3.67 18.94 -3.66
C GLY A 643 2.70 17.88 -4.19
N LEU A 644 2.71 16.73 -3.56
CA LEU A 644 1.69 15.70 -3.71
C LEU A 644 0.32 16.31 -3.39
N ILE A 645 -0.48 16.61 -4.39
CA ILE A 645 -1.88 16.97 -4.15
C ILE A 645 -2.63 15.65 -3.95
N VAL A 646 -2.62 15.19 -2.72
CA VAL A 646 -3.50 14.11 -2.29
C VAL A 646 -4.89 14.72 -2.10
N ASP A 647 -5.91 14.10 -2.67
CA ASP A 647 -7.28 14.52 -2.45
C ASP A 647 -7.59 14.44 -0.96
N LYS A 648 -7.97 15.56 -0.35
CA LYS A 648 -8.26 15.64 1.08
C LYS A 648 -9.52 14.86 1.50
N LEU A 649 -10.27 14.34 0.55
CA LEU A 649 -11.52 13.60 0.79
C LEU A 649 -11.35 12.08 0.76
N THR A 650 -10.20 11.59 0.30
CA THR A 650 -9.95 10.15 0.18
C THR A 650 -8.94 9.70 1.23
N PRO A 651 -9.29 8.76 2.13
CA PRO A 651 -8.32 8.16 3.05
C PRO A 651 -7.14 7.56 2.30
N VAL A 652 -5.96 7.59 2.89
CA VAL A 652 -4.77 6.92 2.37
C VAL A 652 -4.64 5.55 3.05
N PRO A 653 -5.14 4.47 2.44
CA PRO A 653 -5.14 3.15 3.05
C PRO A 653 -3.72 2.61 3.23
N LEU A 654 -3.54 1.89 4.33
CA LEU A 654 -2.31 1.22 4.74
C LEU A 654 -2.46 -0.30 4.65
N SER A 655 -1.35 -1.01 4.32
CA SER A 655 -1.28 -2.45 4.57
C SER A 655 -1.47 -2.77 6.06
N ALA A 656 -1.81 -4.00 6.40
CA ALA A 656 -2.13 -4.39 7.79
C ALA A 656 -1.01 -4.07 8.78
N ASP A 657 0.23 -4.21 8.34
CA ASP A 657 1.44 -3.94 9.11
C ASP A 657 1.95 -2.50 8.96
N GLY A 658 1.27 -1.67 8.17
CA GLY A 658 1.65 -0.29 7.91
C GLY A 658 2.87 -0.09 7.02
N ARG A 659 3.44 -1.15 6.42
CA ARG A 659 4.63 -1.03 5.55
C ARG A 659 4.37 -0.37 4.21
N PHE A 660 3.14 -0.44 3.72
CA PHE A 660 2.76 0.11 2.43
C PHE A 660 1.59 1.07 2.58
N ALA A 661 1.60 2.13 1.77
CA ALA A 661 0.52 3.09 1.64
C ALA A 661 0.16 3.28 0.16
N ALA A 662 -1.13 3.22 -0.16
CA ALA A 662 -1.63 3.52 -1.50
C ALA A 662 -2.31 4.89 -1.49
N PHE A 663 -2.00 5.76 -2.45
CA PHE A 663 -2.52 7.13 -2.48
C PHE A 663 -2.72 7.64 -3.90
N TYR A 664 -3.55 8.65 -4.02
CA TYR A 664 -3.78 9.39 -5.25
C TYR A 664 -2.95 10.67 -5.29
N SER A 665 -2.36 10.98 -6.45
CA SER A 665 -1.66 12.24 -6.69
C SER A 665 -1.82 12.71 -8.13
N LEU A 666 -1.87 14.03 -8.32
CA LEU A 666 -1.84 14.68 -9.64
C LEU A 666 -0.42 14.72 -10.24
N PHE A 667 0.61 14.53 -9.44
CA PHE A 667 2.01 14.67 -9.84
C PHE A 667 2.83 13.45 -9.44
N ALA A 668 3.81 13.13 -10.28
CA ALA A 668 4.79 12.11 -9.93
C ALA A 668 5.65 12.57 -8.75
N ALA A 669 5.92 11.67 -7.84
CA ALA A 669 6.90 11.89 -6.77
C ALA A 669 8.34 12.03 -7.29
N ASP A 670 8.59 11.56 -8.50
CA ASP A 670 9.87 11.62 -9.21
C ASP A 670 9.60 12.04 -10.67
N PRO A 671 10.23 13.11 -11.18
CA PRO A 671 10.01 13.57 -12.55
C PRO A 671 10.43 12.57 -13.64
N SER A 672 11.16 11.51 -13.29
CA SER A 672 11.48 10.40 -14.21
C SER A 672 10.34 9.40 -14.36
N ILE A 673 9.34 9.42 -13.47
CA ILE A 673 8.19 8.52 -13.51
C ILE A 673 7.14 9.09 -14.47
N PRO A 674 6.78 8.38 -15.54
CA PRO A 674 5.74 8.82 -16.45
C PRO A 674 4.37 8.74 -15.77
N VAL A 675 3.66 9.86 -15.70
CA VAL A 675 2.31 9.99 -15.14
C VAL A 675 1.32 10.46 -16.19
N SER A 676 0.03 10.22 -15.94
CA SER A 676 -1.07 10.61 -16.85
C SER A 676 -1.24 12.13 -16.96
N GLY A 677 -0.81 12.88 -15.95
CA GLY A 677 -1.09 14.32 -15.83
C GLY A 677 -2.54 14.66 -15.46
N GLN A 678 -3.39 13.64 -15.24
CA GLN A 678 -4.79 13.76 -14.83
C GLN A 678 -5.04 13.20 -13.43
N GLY A 679 -4.01 12.65 -12.81
CA GLY A 679 -4.03 11.99 -11.52
C GLY A 679 -3.87 10.48 -11.62
N ASP A 680 -2.97 9.96 -10.81
CA ASP A 680 -2.56 8.55 -10.79
C ASP A 680 -2.61 7.99 -9.38
N VAL A 681 -2.73 6.66 -9.30
CA VAL A 681 -2.60 5.91 -8.05
C VAL A 681 -1.16 5.42 -7.88
N PHE A 682 -0.64 5.62 -6.69
CA PHE A 682 0.71 5.26 -6.29
C PHE A 682 0.69 4.28 -5.12
N LEU A 683 1.71 3.44 -5.06
CA LEU A 683 2.06 2.61 -3.91
C LEU A 683 3.44 3.02 -3.41
N THR A 684 3.58 3.22 -2.12
CA THR A 684 4.88 3.54 -1.51
C THR A 684 5.15 2.68 -0.28
N VAL A 685 6.43 2.49 0.00
CA VAL A 685 6.87 1.92 1.28
C VAL A 685 6.86 3.03 2.32
N THR A 686 6.28 2.75 3.48
CA THR A 686 6.27 3.72 4.58
C THR A 686 7.64 3.85 5.22
N PRO A 687 7.95 4.97 5.90
CA PRO A 687 9.25 5.17 6.53
C PRO A 687 9.51 4.29 7.77
N PHE A 688 8.55 3.46 8.14
CA PHE A 688 8.64 2.57 9.30
C PHE A 688 8.76 1.10 8.82
N LYS A 689 9.64 0.34 9.47
CA LYS A 689 9.84 -1.09 9.25
C LYS A 689 9.59 -1.89 10.53
#